data_341e2352912900c615139f6ae8ab02c2
#
_entry.id   341e2352912900c615139f6ae8ab02c2
#
_cell.length_a   1.000
_cell.length_b   1.000
_cell.length_c   1.000
_cell.angle_alpha   90.00
_cell.angle_beta   90.00
_cell.angle_gamma   90.00
#
_symmetry.space_group_name_H-M   'P 1'
#
loop_
_entity.id
_entity.type
_entity.pdbx_description
1 polymer ?
#
loop_
_entity_poly.entity_id
_entity_poly.type
_entity_poly.pdbx_seq_one_letter_code
_entity_poly.pdbx_strand_id
1 'polypeptide(L)'
;MNHSNQLAIVDGNEVFTIDEQTELEKQIDHVIAAHKNNRREINRLVFECTSALTAADDASHELASKGFFSRFIGAITGSNKRLQDKINRNMRAAQYASQVTMQKLAEQNLMTVDLLTAVNNKLNAPIDAVNEKFKEQFVILEKFILKTRGDMISLSLRMDKVEWNVKLLNWQASVESLKLNGVEYSDLDDTGKIVCLARDFYDLTGGNWTTSDLLLLKAAMGQIGMAPKKEINIFDTLKTIADTPVLQEKLLNHHGIKPISDPSYLISMGTLEKLNALADKERYVVDVMAANYKNHGVTMGADEIRGDLAKDYMRQQANVNLNTHVGAYDFMLDLLYNLSESAAEGLLQCKDDKGLMHLFLTDHTKKAYEQIREAADEGNAIALYMMAAYFSQGYGVQPINNQKAIAYFKKSYEAGYAVAGYDVAASLPDGSPEQDEIRNHAKDNILELANEEDVFAQASAAWGYREGYGTAVDHVEAVKWVRKAAEQGFARAQYDLGLMYEFGTGVERSNEKAAEWYLKAAEQGYARAQFWLGYMYEYGTGVEQSYEKAAEWVQKAADQGYADAQYNLGDRYRDGRGVEESFEKAAEWVQKAADQGLAVAQNCLGFMYQNGTGVEQSYEKAVEWYRKAAEQGDVIAQCNLGFMYQNGTGIEQSYEKAVEWYLKAADQGYASAQYNLGEMYYYGTGVEQSYEKAAGWYLKVAERGDDCAQYNLGVMYYNGTGVEQSYEKAREWYEKAAEQEYEDAIKALDRLNLFGW
;
A
#
# COMPACT_ATOMS: atom_id res chain seq x y z
N MET A 1 -8.45 53.61 29.99
CA MET A 1 -7.58 52.73 30.76
C MET A 1 -6.65 52.09 29.75
N ASN A 2 -5.38 52.48 29.84
CA ASN A 2 -4.37 51.95 28.90
C ASN A 2 -4.07 50.49 29.24
N HIS A 3 -4.62 49.57 28.48
CA HIS A 3 -4.04 48.24 28.43
C HIS A 3 -2.80 48.31 27.53
N SER A 4 -1.64 48.33 28.17
CA SER A 4 -0.37 48.16 27.48
C SER A 4 -0.42 46.79 26.79
N ASN A 5 -0.46 46.76 25.46
CA ASN A 5 -0.23 45.56 24.67
C ASN A 5 1.18 45.04 25.03
N GLN A 6 1.26 44.14 25.97
CA GLN A 6 2.50 43.41 26.24
C GLN A 6 2.60 42.27 25.19
N LEU A 7 3.52 42.46 24.27
CA LEU A 7 3.92 41.42 23.34
C LEU A 7 4.97 40.53 24.03
N ALA A 8 4.77 39.24 24.03
CA ALA A 8 5.82 38.30 24.39
C ALA A 8 6.81 38.20 23.23
N ILE A 9 8.09 38.41 23.53
CA ILE A 9 9.18 38.34 22.55
C ILE A 9 9.96 37.05 22.78
N VAL A 10 10.14 36.27 21.73
CA VAL A 10 10.94 35.05 21.75
C VAL A 10 11.88 35.08 20.56
N ASP A 11 13.17 34.95 20.82
CA ASP A 11 14.23 35.04 19.81
C ASP A 11 14.12 36.24 18.87
N GLY A 12 13.65 37.38 19.37
CA GLY A 12 13.50 38.64 18.63
C GLY A 12 12.26 38.70 17.73
N ASN A 13 11.35 37.74 17.83
CA ASN A 13 10.09 37.71 17.10
C ASN A 13 8.92 38.04 18.05
N GLU A 14 7.93 38.79 17.52
CA GLU A 14 6.71 39.08 18.24
C GLU A 14 5.82 37.83 18.35
N VAL A 15 5.30 37.57 19.54
CA VAL A 15 4.34 36.52 19.84
C VAL A 15 2.99 37.18 20.18
N PHE A 16 2.00 36.45 20.57
CA PHE A 16 0.63 36.93 20.76
C PHE A 16 0.44 37.99 21.83
N THR A 17 -0.43 38.95 21.59
CA THR A 17 -0.99 39.82 22.61
C THR A 17 -2.09 39.11 23.43
N ILE A 18 -2.43 39.63 24.61
CA ILE A 18 -3.50 39.10 25.46
C ILE A 18 -4.87 39.15 24.73
N ASP A 19 -5.09 40.15 23.89
CA ASP A 19 -6.34 40.30 23.13
C ASP A 19 -6.42 39.24 22.02
N GLU A 20 -5.29 38.89 21.38
CA GLU A 20 -5.20 37.87 20.37
C GLU A 20 -5.35 36.46 20.97
N GLN A 21 -4.86 36.22 22.19
CA GLN A 21 -5.08 34.98 22.93
C GLN A 21 -6.55 34.80 23.30
N THR A 22 -7.19 35.89 23.76
CA THR A 22 -8.62 35.87 24.10
C THR A 22 -9.48 35.63 22.86
N GLU A 23 -9.09 36.14 21.70
CA GLU A 23 -9.79 35.89 20.43
C GLU A 23 -9.58 34.46 19.95
N LEU A 24 -8.39 33.88 20.13
CA LEU A 24 -8.13 32.46 19.84
C LEU A 24 -8.96 31.54 20.74
N GLU A 25 -9.02 31.85 22.05
CA GLU A 25 -9.87 31.13 22.99
C GLU A 25 -11.33 31.12 22.57
N LYS A 26 -11.88 32.28 22.18
CA LYS A 26 -13.24 32.39 21.68
C LYS A 26 -13.45 31.59 20.39
N GLN A 27 -12.49 31.59 19.50
CA GLN A 27 -12.58 30.82 18.25
C GLN A 27 -12.47 29.32 18.50
N ILE A 28 -11.61 28.89 19.42
CA ILE A 28 -11.53 27.49 19.85
C ILE A 28 -12.84 27.06 20.53
N ASP A 29 -13.39 27.90 21.43
CA ASP A 29 -14.68 27.63 22.06
C ASP A 29 -15.83 27.56 21.05
N HIS A 30 -15.80 28.46 20.04
CA HIS A 30 -16.78 28.45 18.94
C HIS A 30 -16.64 27.17 18.09
N VAL A 31 -15.42 26.75 17.81
CA VAL A 31 -15.11 25.49 17.10
C VAL A 31 -15.61 24.29 17.91
N ILE A 32 -15.29 24.25 19.20
CA ILE A 32 -15.73 23.18 20.10
C ILE A 32 -17.27 23.15 20.21
N ALA A 33 -17.91 24.31 20.30
CA ALA A 33 -19.36 24.42 20.38
C ALA A 33 -20.07 24.05 19.09
N ALA A 34 -19.54 24.47 17.92
CA ALA A 34 -20.07 24.15 16.61
C ALA A 34 -19.93 22.64 16.31
N HIS A 35 -18.89 22.01 16.86
CA HIS A 35 -18.59 20.60 16.64
C HIS A 35 -19.33 19.60 17.52
N LYS A 36 -19.98 20.04 18.56
CA LYS A 36 -20.97 19.14 19.20
C LYS A 36 -21.98 18.60 18.19
N ASN A 37 -22.10 19.21 17.01
CA ASN A 37 -23.09 18.85 16.00
C ASN A 37 -22.59 18.68 14.55
N ASN A 38 -21.33 19.01 14.16
CA ASN A 38 -20.99 18.93 12.74
C ASN A 38 -19.46 18.83 12.40
N ARG A 39 -19.02 17.66 11.98
CA ARG A 39 -17.65 17.28 11.57
C ARG A 39 -17.06 18.13 10.43
N ARG A 40 -17.92 18.69 9.56
CA ARG A 40 -17.49 19.47 8.39
C ARG A 40 -16.79 20.79 8.75
N GLU A 41 -17.09 21.36 9.90
CA GLU A 41 -16.62 22.68 10.29
C GLU A 41 -15.21 22.70 10.92
N ILE A 42 -14.74 21.63 11.57
CA ILE A 42 -13.32 21.48 11.98
C ILE A 42 -12.44 21.40 10.74
N ASN A 43 -12.82 20.57 9.78
CA ASN A 43 -12.08 20.46 8.53
C ASN A 43 -12.00 21.83 7.83
N ARG A 44 -13.05 22.63 7.86
CA ARG A 44 -13.07 23.96 7.28
C ARG A 44 -12.17 24.95 8.03
N LEU A 45 -12.13 24.91 9.35
CA LEU A 45 -11.33 25.85 10.17
C LEU A 45 -9.84 25.49 10.22
N VAL A 46 -9.52 24.22 10.36
CA VAL A 46 -8.14 23.74 10.15
C VAL A 46 -7.68 24.09 8.74
N PHE A 47 -8.60 24.09 7.82
CA PHE A 47 -8.42 24.39 6.42
C PHE A 47 -8.30 25.89 6.12
N GLU A 48 -9.12 26.73 6.74
CA GLU A 48 -9.00 28.20 6.69
C GLU A 48 -7.69 28.68 7.32
N CYS A 49 -7.19 27.99 8.35
CA CYS A 49 -5.85 28.23 8.89
C CYS A 49 -4.76 27.88 7.87
N THR A 50 -4.90 26.79 7.15
CA THR A 50 -3.92 26.38 6.14
C THR A 50 -3.99 27.29 4.90
N SER A 51 -5.19 27.71 4.49
CA SER A 51 -5.36 28.64 3.37
C SER A 51 -4.89 30.07 3.67
N ALA A 52 -5.02 30.48 4.93
CA ALA A 52 -4.45 31.75 5.38
C ALA A 52 -2.90 31.73 5.36
N LEU A 53 -2.28 30.58 5.61
CA LEU A 53 -0.82 30.37 5.47
C LEU A 53 -0.35 30.46 4.01
N THR A 54 -1.16 30.00 3.06
CA THR A 54 -0.82 30.04 1.62
C THR A 54 -1.09 31.41 0.99
N ALA A 55 -2.10 32.14 1.49
CA ALA A 55 -2.44 33.50 1.03
C ALA A 55 -1.47 34.59 1.50
N ALA A 56 -0.51 34.26 2.37
CA ALA A 56 0.38 35.23 3.03
C ALA A 56 1.47 35.82 2.12
N ASP A 57 1.66 35.33 0.91
CA ASP A 57 2.75 35.80 0.04
C ASP A 57 2.48 37.19 -0.59
N ASP A 58 1.23 37.55 -0.83
CA ASP A 58 0.86 38.88 -1.36
C ASP A 58 0.58 39.95 -0.26
N ALA A 59 0.66 39.53 1.00
CA ALA A 59 0.04 40.33 2.09
C ALA A 59 0.99 40.80 3.17
N SER A 60 2.31 40.88 2.96
CA SER A 60 3.23 41.39 3.98
C SER A 60 2.92 42.83 4.42
N HIS A 61 2.21 43.61 3.60
CA HIS A 61 1.71 44.97 3.95
C HIS A 61 0.26 45.01 4.46
N GLU A 62 -0.56 44.03 4.12
CA GLU A 62 -1.95 43.91 4.60
C GLU A 62 -2.07 43.09 5.90
N LEU A 63 -1.11 42.23 6.22
CA LEU A 63 -1.10 41.38 7.41
C LEU A 63 -1.01 42.16 8.72
N ALA A 64 -0.38 43.35 8.69
CA ALA A 64 -0.31 44.25 9.85
C ALA A 64 -1.67 44.84 10.25
N SER A 65 -2.67 44.75 9.36
CA SER A 65 -4.01 45.31 9.56
C SER A 65 -5.11 44.28 9.80
N LYS A 66 -4.79 42.97 9.74
CA LYS A 66 -5.73 41.85 9.91
C LYS A 66 -5.61 41.22 11.30
N GLY A 67 -6.71 40.69 11.82
CA GLY A 67 -6.82 40.16 13.17
C GLY A 67 -5.89 38.99 13.50
N PHE A 68 -6.06 38.45 14.67
CA PHE A 68 -5.23 37.43 15.34
C PHE A 68 -4.61 36.33 14.43
N PHE A 69 -5.37 35.71 13.53
CA PHE A 69 -4.86 34.69 12.64
C PHE A 69 -3.71 35.15 11.73
N SER A 70 -3.77 36.37 11.26
CA SER A 70 -2.74 36.94 10.40
C SER A 70 -1.43 37.19 11.15
N ARG A 71 -1.50 37.51 12.44
CA ARG A 71 -0.32 37.74 13.29
C ARG A 71 0.25 36.43 13.82
N PHE A 72 -0.59 35.44 14.10
CA PHE A 72 -0.17 34.07 14.45
C PHE A 72 0.68 33.48 13.34
N ILE A 73 0.21 33.61 12.11
CA ILE A 73 0.93 33.18 10.92
C ILE A 73 2.21 33.99 10.72
N GLY A 74 2.16 35.31 10.96
CA GLY A 74 3.33 36.18 10.91
C GLY A 74 4.38 35.84 11.95
N ALA A 75 3.99 35.40 13.15
CA ALA A 75 4.89 34.94 14.21
C ALA A 75 5.56 33.62 13.89
N ILE A 76 4.83 32.69 13.23
CA ILE A 76 5.39 31.40 12.76
C ILE A 76 6.30 31.60 11.55
N THR A 77 6.02 32.58 10.69
CA THR A 77 6.73 32.79 9.43
C THR A 77 7.83 33.85 9.47
N GLY A 78 7.89 34.69 10.51
CA GLY A 78 8.89 35.75 10.68
C GLY A 78 8.76 36.92 9.68
N SER A 79 9.12 38.15 10.09
CA SER A 79 8.89 39.34 9.28
C SER A 79 10.17 40.04 8.83
N ASN A 80 10.88 39.59 7.83
CA ASN A 80 11.93 40.42 7.23
C ASN A 80 12.29 39.98 5.79
N LYS A 81 12.59 40.95 4.91
CA LYS A 81 12.79 40.79 3.47
C LYS A 81 14.04 39.96 3.10
N ARG A 82 15.04 39.84 3.98
CA ARG A 82 16.13 38.86 3.87
C ARG A 82 15.70 37.41 4.16
N LEU A 83 14.52 37.29 4.74
CA LEU A 83 13.86 36.06 5.00
C LEU A 83 13.07 35.55 3.78
N GLN A 84 12.73 36.36 2.76
CA GLN A 84 11.77 35.93 1.72
C GLN A 84 12.17 34.64 1.01
N ASP A 85 13.46 34.49 0.65
CA ASP A 85 13.97 33.22 0.08
C ASP A 85 14.21 32.13 1.13
N LYS A 86 14.42 32.53 2.38
CA LYS A 86 14.44 31.62 3.53
C LYS A 86 13.04 31.31 4.01
N ILE A 87 12.09 32.27 3.91
CA ILE A 87 10.67 32.16 4.20
C ILE A 87 10.00 31.20 3.23
N ASN A 88 10.25 31.27 1.95
CA ASN A 88 9.68 30.32 0.97
C ASN A 88 10.13 28.88 1.24
N ARG A 89 11.37 28.68 1.70
CA ARG A 89 11.86 27.35 2.12
C ARG A 89 11.33 26.95 3.51
N ASN A 90 11.35 27.85 4.47
CA ASN A 90 10.91 27.55 5.85
C ASN A 90 9.39 27.56 5.98
N MET A 91 8.67 28.32 5.16
CA MET A 91 7.22 28.30 5.08
C MET A 91 6.71 26.95 4.52
N ARG A 92 7.37 26.40 3.49
CA ARG A 92 7.08 25.06 2.98
C ARG A 92 7.35 23.99 4.03
N ALA A 93 8.45 24.09 4.77
CA ALA A 93 8.78 23.16 5.83
C ALA A 93 7.86 23.30 7.06
N ALA A 94 7.45 24.52 7.41
CA ALA A 94 6.52 24.79 8.51
C ALA A 94 5.06 24.48 8.13
N GLN A 95 4.66 24.71 6.88
CA GLN A 95 3.38 24.27 6.32
C GLN A 95 3.30 22.75 6.32
N TYR A 96 4.34 22.09 5.83
CA TYR A 96 4.45 20.64 5.87
C TYR A 96 4.39 20.10 7.29
N ALA A 97 5.23 20.60 8.21
CA ALA A 97 5.24 20.15 9.60
C ALA A 97 3.93 20.45 10.33
N SER A 98 3.28 21.58 10.05
CA SER A 98 1.99 21.95 10.63
C SER A 98 0.85 21.11 10.04
N GLN A 99 0.84 20.90 8.74
CA GLN A 99 -0.14 20.04 8.07
C GLN A 99 0.01 18.58 8.50
N VAL A 100 1.21 18.02 8.44
CA VAL A 100 1.49 16.65 8.89
C VAL A 100 1.16 16.49 10.38
N THR A 101 1.49 17.48 11.20
CA THR A 101 1.19 17.43 12.64
C THR A 101 -0.30 17.55 12.90
N MET A 102 -1.01 18.50 12.27
CA MET A 102 -2.46 18.64 12.41
C MET A 102 -3.20 17.40 11.86
N GLN A 103 -2.73 16.82 10.81
CA GLN A 103 -3.33 15.66 10.22
C GLN A 103 -3.00 14.38 11.00
N LYS A 104 -1.76 14.20 11.44
CA LYS A 104 -1.39 13.15 12.38
C LYS A 104 -2.18 13.23 13.69
N LEU A 105 -2.48 14.43 14.13
CA LEU A 105 -3.34 14.69 15.29
C LEU A 105 -4.80 14.40 15.01
N ALA A 106 -5.29 14.72 13.81
CA ALA A 106 -6.63 14.36 13.36
C ALA A 106 -6.76 12.84 13.19
N GLU A 107 -5.73 12.19 12.68
CA GLU A 107 -5.66 10.74 12.41
C GLU A 107 -5.52 9.90 13.66
N GLN A 108 -4.72 10.33 14.61
CA GLN A 108 -4.53 9.63 15.89
C GLN A 108 -5.59 9.97 16.93
N ASN A 109 -6.61 10.78 16.59
CA ASN A 109 -7.49 11.42 17.58
C ASN A 109 -6.71 12.10 18.71
N LEU A 110 -5.51 12.59 18.38
CA LEU A 110 -4.56 13.18 19.29
C LEU A 110 -4.30 14.63 18.85
N MET A 111 -5.14 15.57 19.27
CA MET A 111 -4.60 16.91 19.50
C MET A 111 -3.84 16.80 20.81
N THR A 112 -2.61 16.30 20.73
CA THR A 112 -1.81 16.05 21.91
C THR A 112 -1.17 17.35 22.40
N VAL A 113 -0.82 17.32 23.67
CA VAL A 113 0.12 18.24 24.31
C VAL A 113 1.38 18.44 23.43
N ASP A 114 1.73 17.48 22.58
CA ASP A 114 2.87 17.51 21.67
C ASP A 114 2.73 18.57 20.55
N LEU A 115 1.53 18.86 20.02
CA LEU A 115 1.36 19.98 19.10
C LEU A 115 1.57 21.31 19.81
N LEU A 116 1.00 21.42 21.01
CA LEU A 116 1.25 22.58 21.87
C LEU A 116 2.72 22.67 22.25
N THR A 117 3.34 21.52 22.54
CA THR A 117 4.76 21.47 22.87
C THR A 117 5.62 21.79 21.65
N ALA A 118 5.28 21.32 20.44
CA ALA A 118 6.00 21.66 19.21
C ALA A 118 5.79 23.12 18.77
N VAL A 119 4.56 23.63 18.87
CA VAL A 119 4.25 25.05 18.65
C VAL A 119 4.90 25.91 19.76
N ASN A 120 4.84 25.45 21.01
CA ASN A 120 5.45 26.11 22.17
C ASN A 120 6.99 26.13 22.03
N ASN A 121 7.63 25.02 21.69
CA ASN A 121 9.07 24.94 21.47
C ASN A 121 9.54 25.77 20.27
N LYS A 122 8.73 25.90 19.23
CA LYS A 122 9.04 26.76 18.08
C LYS A 122 8.79 28.26 18.38
N LEU A 123 7.84 28.55 19.21
CA LEU A 123 7.54 29.93 19.64
C LEU A 123 8.39 30.35 20.83
N ASN A 124 9.12 29.39 21.45
CA ASN A 124 9.99 29.62 22.61
C ASN A 124 9.32 30.42 23.74
N ALA A 125 8.01 30.49 23.73
CA ALA A 125 7.29 31.33 24.65
C ALA A 125 7.28 30.70 26.03
N PRO A 126 7.40 31.46 27.10
CA PRO A 126 7.01 31.03 28.42
C PRO A 126 5.48 30.97 28.50
N ILE A 127 4.89 30.06 27.70
CA ILE A 127 3.45 29.76 27.70
C ILE A 127 3.04 29.15 29.04
N ASP A 128 4.01 28.71 29.86
CA ASP A 128 3.75 28.30 31.25
C ASP A 128 3.08 29.38 32.10
N ALA A 129 3.18 30.66 31.68
CA ALA A 129 2.50 31.76 32.31
C ALA A 129 1.15 32.11 31.67
N VAL A 130 0.87 31.57 30.47
CA VAL A 130 -0.19 32.11 29.64
C VAL A 130 -1.52 31.42 29.82
N ASN A 131 -1.59 30.17 30.24
CA ASN A 131 -2.96 29.67 30.39
C ASN A 131 -3.14 28.24 30.88
N GLU A 132 -3.43 28.06 32.16
CA GLU A 132 -4.13 26.86 32.64
C GLU A 132 -5.45 26.61 31.89
N LYS A 133 -6.16 27.68 31.53
CA LYS A 133 -7.41 27.64 30.78
C LYS A 133 -7.25 27.15 29.34
N PHE A 134 -6.11 27.47 28.72
CA PHE A 134 -5.73 26.94 27.41
C PHE A 134 -5.40 25.44 27.49
N LYS A 135 -4.69 25.01 28.55
CA LYS A 135 -4.43 23.60 28.86
C LYS A 135 -5.72 22.82 29.13
N GLU A 136 -6.66 23.42 29.87
CA GLU A 136 -7.98 22.82 30.14
C GLU A 136 -8.81 22.66 28.86
N GLN A 137 -8.81 23.62 27.96
CA GLN A 137 -9.54 23.53 26.70
C GLN A 137 -8.93 22.52 25.74
N PHE A 138 -7.62 22.37 25.76
CA PHE A 138 -6.93 21.32 25.01
C PHE A 138 -7.22 19.93 25.54
N VAL A 139 -7.28 19.75 26.85
CA VAL A 139 -7.70 18.49 27.49
C VAL A 139 -9.16 18.15 27.15
N ILE A 140 -10.01 19.17 27.03
CA ILE A 140 -11.42 18.99 26.61
C ILE A 140 -11.48 18.57 25.13
N LEU A 141 -10.65 19.18 24.27
CA LEU A 141 -10.56 18.84 22.86
C LEU A 141 -9.96 17.43 22.66
N GLU A 142 -8.93 17.07 23.42
CA GLU A 142 -8.36 15.73 23.46
C GLU A 142 -9.42 14.67 23.87
N LYS A 143 -10.15 14.93 24.96
CA LYS A 143 -11.25 14.07 25.41
C LYS A 143 -12.37 13.96 24.39
N PHE A 144 -12.66 15.04 23.67
CA PHE A 144 -13.65 15.05 22.59
C PHE A 144 -13.20 14.17 21.41
N ILE A 145 -11.93 14.30 20.99
CA ILE A 145 -11.34 13.52 19.91
C ILE A 145 -11.26 12.02 20.29
N LEU A 146 -10.84 11.73 21.53
CA LEU A 146 -10.82 10.35 22.05
C LEU A 146 -12.23 9.72 22.13
N LYS A 147 -13.24 10.53 22.41
CA LYS A 147 -14.64 10.05 22.49
C LYS A 147 -15.28 9.76 21.12
N THR A 148 -14.75 10.37 20.06
CA THR A 148 -15.20 10.17 18.68
C THR A 148 -14.55 8.98 17.97
N ARG A 149 -13.85 8.11 18.70
CA ARG A 149 -13.08 6.96 18.22
C ARG A 149 -13.90 5.87 17.48
N GLY A 150 -15.22 5.98 17.45
CA GLY A 150 -16.12 5.03 16.77
C GLY A 150 -16.14 5.08 15.23
N ASP A 151 -15.43 6.05 14.63
CA ASP A 151 -15.53 6.30 13.19
C ASP A 151 -14.17 6.24 12.46
N MET A 152 -13.35 5.24 12.78
CA MET A 152 -11.98 5.08 12.22
C MET A 152 -11.88 4.86 10.71
N ILE A 153 -12.99 4.53 10.04
CA ILE A 153 -13.01 4.29 8.57
C ILE A 153 -12.75 5.59 7.76
N SER A 154 -13.00 6.78 8.36
CA SER A 154 -12.71 8.05 7.67
C SER A 154 -11.25 8.52 7.76
N LEU A 155 -10.40 7.80 8.48
CA LEU A 155 -9.01 8.19 8.77
C LEU A 155 -8.04 7.80 7.64
N SER A 156 -8.23 6.66 7.02
CA SER A 156 -7.45 6.23 5.84
C SER A 156 -7.51 7.27 4.72
N LEU A 157 -8.73 7.78 4.43
CA LEU A 157 -8.95 8.84 3.44
C LEU A 157 -8.25 10.19 3.75
N ARG A 158 -7.73 10.37 4.97
CA ARG A 158 -7.06 11.60 5.40
C ARG A 158 -5.54 11.51 5.32
N MET A 159 -4.96 10.33 5.40
CA MET A 159 -3.52 10.11 5.14
C MET A 159 -3.19 10.42 3.69
N ASP A 160 -4.00 9.92 2.76
CA ASP A 160 -3.88 10.25 1.34
C ASP A 160 -3.86 11.77 1.11
N LYS A 161 -4.62 12.52 1.90
CA LYS A 161 -4.70 13.97 1.77
C LYS A 161 -3.45 14.75 2.20
N VAL A 162 -2.66 14.23 3.15
CA VAL A 162 -1.35 14.84 3.52
C VAL A 162 -0.35 14.61 2.42
N GLU A 163 -0.29 13.40 1.91
CA GLU A 163 0.59 13.05 0.82
C GLU A 163 0.25 13.89 -0.43
N TRP A 164 -1.03 14.04 -0.75
CA TRP A 164 -1.48 14.92 -1.84
C TRP A 164 -1.10 16.37 -1.62
N ASN A 165 -1.27 16.90 -0.39
CA ASN A 165 -0.87 18.27 -0.08
C ASN A 165 0.65 18.47 -0.26
N VAL A 166 1.46 17.51 0.11
CA VAL A 166 2.92 17.55 -0.12
C VAL A 166 3.24 17.48 -1.60
N LYS A 167 2.61 16.57 -2.33
CA LYS A 167 2.74 16.46 -3.79
C LYS A 167 2.31 17.75 -4.48
N LEU A 168 1.19 18.34 -4.05
CA LEU A 168 0.65 19.58 -4.60
C LEU A 168 1.58 20.80 -4.34
N LEU A 169 2.16 20.89 -3.16
CA LEU A 169 3.14 21.94 -2.83
C LEU A 169 4.44 21.77 -3.62
N ASN A 170 4.92 20.52 -3.76
CA ASN A 170 6.10 20.22 -4.56
C ASN A 170 5.85 20.52 -6.05
N TRP A 171 4.69 20.14 -6.56
CA TRP A 171 4.26 20.47 -7.92
C TRP A 171 4.21 21.99 -8.14
N GLN A 172 3.51 22.71 -7.28
CA GLN A 172 3.44 24.18 -7.38
C GLN A 172 4.85 24.81 -7.36
N ALA A 173 5.76 24.25 -6.55
CA ALA A 173 7.14 24.73 -6.47
C ALA A 173 7.98 24.45 -7.74
N SER A 174 7.61 23.46 -8.50
CA SER A 174 8.36 22.98 -9.69
C SER A 174 7.64 23.26 -11.01
N VAL A 175 6.45 23.84 -11.00
CA VAL A 175 5.58 23.97 -12.17
C VAL A 175 6.24 24.68 -13.36
N GLU A 176 7.13 25.65 -13.11
CA GLU A 176 7.87 26.35 -14.17
C GLU A 176 8.79 25.43 -14.98
N SER A 177 9.32 24.38 -14.33
CA SER A 177 10.25 23.41 -14.95
C SER A 177 9.56 22.21 -15.58
N LEU A 178 8.23 22.07 -15.43
CA LEU A 178 7.47 21.00 -16.05
C LEU A 178 7.36 21.21 -17.57
N LYS A 179 7.28 20.12 -18.31
CA LYS A 179 7.27 20.15 -19.78
C LYS A 179 6.12 19.31 -20.36
N LEU A 180 5.56 19.81 -21.43
CA LEU A 180 4.67 19.06 -22.33
C LEU A 180 5.40 18.87 -23.66
N ASN A 181 5.67 17.64 -24.04
CA ASN A 181 6.43 17.30 -25.27
C ASN A 181 7.75 18.10 -25.41
N GLY A 182 8.49 18.30 -24.32
CA GLY A 182 9.78 19.00 -24.30
C GLY A 182 9.68 20.52 -24.17
N VAL A 183 8.50 21.12 -24.25
CA VAL A 183 8.23 22.57 -24.09
C VAL A 183 7.89 22.84 -22.62
N GLU A 184 8.55 23.81 -21.99
CA GLU A 184 8.24 24.21 -20.61
C GLU A 184 6.86 24.83 -20.51
N TYR A 185 6.17 24.62 -19.35
CA TYR A 185 4.79 25.12 -19.18
C TYR A 185 4.71 26.65 -19.30
N SER A 186 5.76 27.37 -18.90
CA SER A 186 5.87 28.83 -19.07
C SER A 186 5.83 29.27 -20.54
N ASP A 187 6.32 28.43 -21.47
CA ASP A 187 6.48 28.73 -22.89
C ASP A 187 5.29 28.25 -23.76
N LEU A 188 4.35 27.49 -23.16
CA LEU A 188 3.12 27.09 -23.84
C LEU A 188 2.21 28.29 -24.10
N ASP A 189 1.31 28.14 -25.07
CA ASP A 189 0.20 29.08 -25.24
C ASP A 189 -0.80 28.99 -24.05
N ASP A 190 -1.76 29.89 -24.02
CA ASP A 190 -2.70 29.96 -22.90
C ASP A 190 -3.53 28.66 -22.75
N THR A 191 -3.95 28.06 -23.86
CA THR A 191 -4.71 26.82 -23.86
C THR A 191 -3.84 25.65 -23.31
N GLY A 192 -2.61 25.54 -23.74
CA GLY A 192 -1.67 24.56 -23.24
C GLY A 192 -1.40 24.71 -21.75
N LYS A 193 -1.20 25.94 -21.28
CA LYS A 193 -1.05 26.26 -19.85
C LYS A 193 -2.24 25.81 -19.02
N ILE A 194 -3.47 26.15 -19.49
CA ILE A 194 -4.71 25.77 -18.81
C ILE A 194 -4.86 24.26 -18.73
N VAL A 195 -4.67 23.55 -19.83
CA VAL A 195 -4.79 22.08 -19.89
C VAL A 195 -3.80 21.39 -18.97
N CYS A 196 -2.53 21.80 -19.02
CA CYS A 196 -1.48 21.20 -18.20
C CYS A 196 -1.74 21.40 -16.70
N LEU A 197 -2.07 22.64 -16.30
CA LEU A 197 -2.34 22.93 -14.90
C LEU A 197 -3.62 22.24 -14.42
N ALA A 198 -4.70 22.25 -15.20
CA ALA A 198 -5.94 21.60 -14.83
C ALA A 198 -5.75 20.09 -14.65
N ARG A 199 -5.05 19.44 -15.59
CA ARG A 199 -4.84 17.99 -15.50
C ARG A 199 -3.92 17.59 -14.38
N ASP A 200 -2.77 18.24 -14.23
CA ASP A 200 -1.84 17.94 -13.13
C ASP A 200 -2.49 18.17 -11.77
N PHE A 201 -3.25 19.25 -11.64
CA PHE A 201 -3.98 19.54 -10.41
C PHE A 201 -5.07 18.50 -10.12
N TYR A 202 -5.80 18.08 -11.16
CA TYR A 202 -6.80 17.02 -11.04
C TYR A 202 -6.17 15.70 -10.56
N ASP A 203 -5.05 15.29 -11.17
CA ASP A 203 -4.35 14.05 -10.83
C ASP A 203 -3.80 14.09 -9.39
N LEU A 204 -3.21 15.22 -8.99
CA LEU A 204 -2.66 15.40 -7.65
C LEU A 204 -3.71 15.46 -6.55
N THR A 205 -4.93 15.90 -6.87
CA THR A 205 -6.04 16.01 -5.91
C THR A 205 -7.00 14.82 -5.98
N GLY A 206 -6.79 13.90 -6.91
CA GLY A 206 -7.69 12.78 -7.16
C GLY A 206 -9.14 13.21 -7.45
N GLY A 207 -9.32 14.39 -8.07
CA GLY A 207 -10.64 14.97 -8.35
C GLY A 207 -11.36 15.55 -7.11
N ASN A 208 -10.71 15.56 -5.96
CA ASN A 208 -11.26 16.10 -4.70
C ASN A 208 -10.34 17.19 -4.16
N TRP A 209 -10.69 18.43 -4.35
CA TRP A 209 -9.91 19.57 -3.88
C TRP A 209 -10.68 20.44 -2.90
N THR A 210 -9.93 21.29 -2.29
CA THR A 210 -10.40 22.21 -1.28
C THR A 210 -10.08 23.66 -1.70
N THR A 211 -10.60 24.65 -0.97
CA THR A 211 -10.34 26.07 -1.26
C THR A 211 -8.85 26.40 -1.22
N SER A 212 -8.06 25.78 -0.31
CA SER A 212 -6.61 26.03 -0.25
C SER A 212 -5.88 25.43 -1.44
N ASP A 213 -6.29 24.24 -1.90
CA ASP A 213 -5.69 23.61 -3.07
C ASP A 213 -5.89 24.50 -4.30
N LEU A 214 -7.09 25.12 -4.41
CA LEU A 214 -7.39 26.09 -5.47
C LEU A 214 -6.53 27.37 -5.38
N LEU A 215 -6.10 27.78 -4.18
CA LEU A 215 -5.14 28.89 -4.05
C LEU A 215 -3.75 28.50 -4.55
N LEU A 216 -3.31 27.26 -4.34
CA LEU A 216 -2.06 26.75 -4.91
C LEU A 216 -2.12 26.67 -6.44
N LEU A 217 -3.26 26.24 -7.00
CA LEU A 217 -3.49 26.27 -8.44
C LEU A 217 -3.36 27.71 -8.98
N LYS A 218 -3.99 28.68 -8.31
CA LYS A 218 -3.91 30.08 -8.70
C LYS A 218 -2.50 30.65 -8.61
N ALA A 219 -1.72 30.22 -7.61
CA ALA A 219 -0.32 30.59 -7.48
C ALA A 219 0.53 29.97 -8.60
N ALA A 220 0.28 28.70 -8.96
CA ALA A 220 0.94 28.04 -10.08
C ALA A 220 0.68 28.73 -11.42
N MET A 221 -0.54 29.23 -11.67
CA MET A 221 -0.81 30.07 -12.84
C MET A 221 0.11 31.28 -12.93
N GLY A 222 0.25 32.00 -11.79
CA GLY A 222 1.13 33.17 -11.74
C GLY A 222 2.60 32.85 -12.04
N GLN A 223 3.09 31.71 -11.57
CA GLN A 223 4.48 31.27 -11.79
C GLN A 223 4.77 31.01 -13.28
N ILE A 224 3.86 30.38 -14.02
CA ILE A 224 4.04 30.17 -15.47
C ILE A 224 3.62 31.38 -16.32
N GLY A 225 3.45 32.57 -15.70
CA GLY A 225 3.17 33.81 -16.40
C GLY A 225 1.73 33.95 -16.92
N MET A 226 0.78 33.23 -16.34
CA MET A 226 -0.66 33.33 -16.69
C MET A 226 -1.42 34.17 -15.63
N ALA A 227 -2.00 35.28 -16.04
CA ALA A 227 -2.84 36.07 -15.16
C ALA A 227 -4.21 35.37 -14.94
N PRO A 228 -4.66 35.15 -13.68
CA PRO A 228 -5.92 34.47 -13.39
C PRO A 228 -7.16 35.13 -14.04
N LYS A 229 -7.14 36.46 -14.19
CA LYS A 229 -8.22 37.25 -14.83
C LYS A 229 -8.03 37.49 -16.31
N LYS A 230 -7.05 36.82 -16.96
CA LYS A 230 -6.89 36.91 -18.41
C LYS A 230 -8.15 36.39 -19.08
N GLU A 231 -8.75 37.20 -19.95
CA GLU A 231 -9.94 36.81 -20.69
C GLU A 231 -9.60 35.81 -21.80
N ILE A 232 -10.36 34.70 -21.84
CA ILE A 232 -10.28 33.68 -22.88
C ILE A 232 -11.67 33.41 -23.46
N ASN A 233 -11.76 33.05 -24.73
CA ASN A 233 -12.99 32.59 -25.36
C ASN A 233 -13.20 31.11 -25.09
N ILE A 234 -14.32 30.73 -24.48
CA ILE A 234 -14.62 29.35 -24.08
C ILE A 234 -14.55 28.40 -25.29
N PHE A 235 -15.26 28.75 -26.37
CA PHE A 235 -15.35 27.87 -27.53
C PHE A 235 -14.00 27.70 -28.24
N ASP A 236 -13.28 28.81 -28.47
CA ASP A 236 -11.99 28.77 -29.15
C ASP A 236 -10.95 27.94 -28.37
N THR A 237 -10.99 28.04 -27.06
CA THR A 237 -10.11 27.23 -26.16
C THR A 237 -10.49 25.74 -26.25
N LEU A 238 -11.78 25.38 -26.14
CA LEU A 238 -12.23 23.99 -26.25
C LEU A 238 -11.98 23.41 -27.65
N LYS A 239 -12.17 24.21 -28.68
CA LYS A 239 -11.87 23.81 -30.06
C LYS A 239 -10.36 23.56 -30.24
N THR A 240 -9.51 24.42 -29.69
CA THR A 240 -8.06 24.23 -29.73
C THR A 240 -7.67 22.94 -29.02
N ILE A 241 -8.29 22.61 -27.88
CA ILE A 241 -8.08 21.33 -27.17
C ILE A 241 -8.50 20.14 -28.07
N ALA A 242 -9.69 20.19 -28.66
CA ALA A 242 -10.21 19.13 -29.52
C ALA A 242 -9.36 18.93 -30.80
N ASP A 243 -8.83 20.01 -31.37
CA ASP A 243 -8.04 19.99 -32.61
C ASP A 243 -6.55 19.67 -32.38
N THR A 244 -6.08 19.71 -31.13
CA THR A 244 -4.69 19.46 -30.77
C THR A 244 -4.56 18.13 -30.02
N PRO A 245 -4.17 17.01 -30.70
CA PRO A 245 -4.14 15.69 -30.09
C PRO A 245 -3.35 15.63 -28.78
N VAL A 246 -2.21 16.35 -28.70
CA VAL A 246 -1.37 16.40 -27.48
C VAL A 246 -2.10 17.06 -26.31
N LEU A 247 -2.87 18.12 -26.54
CA LEU A 247 -3.61 18.80 -25.47
C LEU A 247 -4.83 17.97 -25.04
N GLN A 248 -5.51 17.36 -26.00
CA GLN A 248 -6.63 16.46 -25.70
C GLN A 248 -6.17 15.24 -24.92
N GLU A 249 -5.06 14.64 -25.33
CA GLU A 249 -4.43 13.52 -24.63
C GLU A 249 -3.99 13.91 -23.20
N LYS A 250 -3.33 15.07 -23.06
CA LYS A 250 -2.96 15.59 -21.74
C LYS A 250 -4.19 15.82 -20.84
N LEU A 251 -5.27 16.40 -21.37
CA LEU A 251 -6.48 16.68 -20.59
C LEU A 251 -7.20 15.40 -20.17
N LEU A 252 -7.39 14.48 -21.11
CA LEU A 252 -8.22 13.29 -20.93
C LEU A 252 -7.43 12.06 -20.43
N ASN A 253 -6.11 12.11 -20.48
CA ASN A 253 -5.22 11.05 -19.99
C ASN A 253 -5.63 9.66 -20.50
N HIS A 254 -5.54 9.44 -21.80
CA HIS A 254 -5.93 8.20 -22.49
C HIS A 254 -7.42 7.82 -22.41
N HIS A 255 -8.28 8.71 -21.93
CA HIS A 255 -9.73 8.47 -21.92
C HIS A 255 -10.42 9.06 -23.14
N GLY A 256 -11.47 8.39 -23.60
CA GLY A 256 -12.49 8.94 -24.45
C GLY A 256 -13.64 9.53 -23.63
N ILE A 257 -14.48 10.34 -24.25
CA ILE A 257 -15.69 10.85 -23.61
C ILE A 257 -16.87 10.07 -24.21
N LYS A 258 -17.67 9.41 -23.34
CA LYS A 258 -18.94 8.76 -23.76
C LYS A 258 -19.95 9.85 -24.13
N PRO A 259 -20.96 9.53 -24.98
CA PRO A 259 -22.05 10.47 -25.30
C PRO A 259 -22.70 10.98 -24.01
N ILE A 260 -22.84 12.32 -23.91
CA ILE A 260 -23.41 12.98 -22.74
C ILE A 260 -24.89 13.28 -23.04
N SER A 261 -25.79 12.70 -22.27
CA SER A 261 -27.24 12.84 -22.47
C SER A 261 -27.77 14.22 -22.09
N ASP A 262 -27.18 14.86 -21.08
CA ASP A 262 -27.52 16.22 -20.66
C ASP A 262 -26.23 17.05 -20.48
N PRO A 263 -25.83 17.83 -21.51
CA PRO A 263 -24.60 18.63 -21.45
C PRO A 263 -24.78 19.94 -20.67
N SER A 264 -25.97 20.23 -20.11
CA SER A 264 -26.26 21.52 -19.47
C SER A 264 -25.41 21.79 -18.21
N TYR A 265 -24.95 20.76 -17.55
CA TYR A 265 -24.07 20.82 -16.38
C TYR A 265 -22.61 20.38 -16.64
N LEU A 266 -22.34 19.86 -17.84
CA LEU A 266 -21.01 19.42 -18.31
C LEU A 266 -20.58 20.16 -19.57
N ILE A 267 -20.57 21.49 -19.53
CA ILE A 267 -20.43 22.37 -20.70
C ILE A 267 -19.16 22.09 -21.48
N SER A 268 -18.02 22.06 -20.79
CA SER A 268 -16.71 21.83 -21.40
C SER A 268 -16.59 20.42 -21.97
N MET A 269 -16.97 19.39 -21.21
CA MET A 269 -16.92 17.99 -21.68
C MET A 269 -17.94 17.70 -22.76
N GLY A 270 -19.17 18.23 -22.67
CA GLY A 270 -20.20 18.11 -23.71
C GLY A 270 -19.80 18.76 -25.02
N THR A 271 -19.11 19.90 -24.94
CA THR A 271 -18.57 20.56 -26.14
C THR A 271 -17.42 19.75 -26.75
N LEU A 272 -16.49 19.23 -25.96
CA LEU A 272 -15.40 18.39 -26.44
C LEU A 272 -15.93 17.08 -27.03
N GLU A 273 -16.89 16.42 -26.37
CA GLU A 273 -17.52 15.20 -26.86
C GLU A 273 -18.17 15.48 -28.25
N LYS A 274 -18.94 16.54 -28.37
CA LYS A 274 -19.61 16.87 -29.62
C LYS A 274 -18.64 17.24 -30.74
N LEU A 275 -17.59 18.00 -30.44
CA LEU A 275 -16.52 18.31 -31.40
C LEU A 275 -15.83 17.03 -31.90
N ASN A 276 -15.56 16.09 -31.01
CA ASN A 276 -14.95 14.80 -31.33
C ASN A 276 -15.92 13.93 -32.18
N ALA A 277 -17.20 13.83 -31.78
CA ALA A 277 -18.19 13.07 -32.51
C ALA A 277 -18.35 13.58 -33.96
N LEU A 278 -18.38 14.89 -34.15
CA LEU A 278 -18.48 15.54 -35.47
C LEU A 278 -17.19 15.37 -36.31
N ALA A 279 -16.06 15.13 -35.69
CA ALA A 279 -14.82 14.82 -36.40
C ALA A 279 -14.72 13.36 -36.85
N ASP A 280 -15.40 12.44 -36.16
CA ASP A 280 -15.31 10.98 -36.35
C ASP A 280 -16.67 10.36 -36.66
N LYS A 281 -17.43 9.94 -35.68
CA LYS A 281 -18.66 9.14 -35.83
C LYS A 281 -19.78 9.88 -36.56
N GLU A 282 -19.86 11.19 -36.38
CA GLU A 282 -20.87 12.06 -37.03
C GLU A 282 -20.28 12.90 -38.17
N ARG A 283 -19.08 12.59 -38.65
CA ARG A 283 -18.43 13.34 -39.76
C ARG A 283 -19.27 13.44 -40.98
N TYR A 284 -20.10 12.44 -41.28
CA TYR A 284 -21.02 12.45 -42.40
C TYR A 284 -21.99 13.64 -42.36
N VAL A 285 -22.37 14.14 -41.17
CA VAL A 285 -23.22 15.32 -41.03
C VAL A 285 -22.48 16.56 -41.54
N VAL A 286 -21.22 16.72 -41.16
CA VAL A 286 -20.35 17.82 -41.63
C VAL A 286 -20.18 17.75 -43.16
N ASP A 287 -19.92 16.56 -43.69
CA ASP A 287 -19.72 16.35 -45.12
C ASP A 287 -20.99 16.66 -45.94
N VAL A 288 -22.17 16.24 -45.47
CA VAL A 288 -23.47 16.57 -46.11
C VAL A 288 -23.75 18.07 -46.07
N MET A 289 -23.49 18.73 -44.95
CA MET A 289 -23.65 20.18 -44.81
C MET A 289 -22.68 20.93 -45.75
N ALA A 290 -21.41 20.52 -45.81
CA ALA A 290 -20.40 21.10 -46.69
C ALA A 290 -20.82 20.97 -48.17
N ALA A 291 -21.33 19.80 -48.58
CA ALA A 291 -21.84 19.57 -49.92
C ALA A 291 -23.10 20.46 -50.22
N ASN A 292 -23.98 20.61 -49.25
CA ASN A 292 -25.15 21.43 -49.35
C ASN A 292 -24.82 22.93 -49.49
N TYR A 293 -23.90 23.45 -48.66
CA TYR A 293 -23.41 24.83 -48.78
C TYR A 293 -22.76 25.09 -50.13
N LYS A 294 -21.92 24.17 -50.62
CA LYS A 294 -21.29 24.26 -51.94
C LYS A 294 -22.31 24.31 -53.06
N ASN A 295 -23.38 23.52 -52.99
CA ASN A 295 -24.47 23.53 -53.98
C ASN A 295 -25.26 24.84 -54.01
N HIS A 296 -25.26 25.59 -52.91
CA HIS A 296 -25.88 26.90 -52.80
C HIS A 296 -24.90 28.07 -52.99
N GLY A 297 -23.68 27.79 -53.44
CA GLY A 297 -22.67 28.81 -53.72
C GLY A 297 -21.99 29.40 -52.50
N VAL A 298 -22.13 28.77 -51.33
CA VAL A 298 -21.45 29.18 -50.09
C VAL A 298 -20.21 28.31 -49.89
N THR A 299 -19.05 28.96 -49.75
CA THR A 299 -17.79 28.25 -49.46
C THR A 299 -17.52 28.31 -47.96
N MET A 300 -17.80 27.25 -47.27
CA MET A 300 -17.56 27.11 -45.83
C MET A 300 -16.69 25.87 -45.59
N GLY A 301 -15.65 26.01 -44.79
CA GLY A 301 -14.70 24.92 -44.48
C GLY A 301 -15.35 23.86 -43.56
N ALA A 302 -14.94 22.61 -43.67
CA ALA A 302 -15.43 21.52 -42.83
C ALA A 302 -15.28 21.82 -41.34
N ASP A 303 -14.15 22.42 -40.96
CA ASP A 303 -13.88 22.80 -39.56
C ASP A 303 -14.76 23.93 -39.03
N GLU A 304 -15.12 24.85 -39.93
CA GLU A 304 -16.05 25.94 -39.60
C GLU A 304 -17.48 25.39 -39.40
N ILE A 305 -17.91 24.50 -40.27
CA ILE A 305 -19.20 23.81 -40.17
C ILE A 305 -19.25 22.97 -38.88
N ARG A 306 -18.17 22.22 -38.56
CA ARG A 306 -18.06 21.45 -37.34
C ARG A 306 -18.20 22.33 -36.09
N GLY A 307 -17.52 23.49 -36.10
CA GLY A 307 -17.59 24.46 -35.01
C GLY A 307 -18.99 25.01 -34.82
N ASP A 308 -19.65 25.40 -35.89
CA ASP A 308 -21.02 25.96 -35.82
C ASP A 308 -22.03 24.90 -35.37
N LEU A 309 -21.95 23.69 -35.87
CA LEU A 309 -22.80 22.58 -35.41
C LEU A 309 -22.64 22.29 -33.91
N ALA A 310 -21.40 22.31 -33.39
CA ALA A 310 -21.15 22.12 -31.96
C ALA A 310 -21.74 23.28 -31.13
N LYS A 311 -21.58 24.53 -31.57
CA LYS A 311 -22.17 25.71 -30.91
C LYS A 311 -23.70 25.64 -30.90
N ASP A 312 -24.30 25.27 -32.02
CA ASP A 312 -25.75 25.17 -32.14
C ASP A 312 -26.29 24.01 -31.28
N TYR A 313 -25.61 22.89 -31.24
CA TYR A 313 -25.94 21.77 -30.34
C TYR A 313 -25.97 22.24 -28.88
N MET A 314 -24.88 22.86 -28.40
CA MET A 314 -24.81 23.34 -27.03
C MET A 314 -25.81 24.45 -26.72
N ARG A 315 -26.12 25.31 -27.69
CA ARG A 315 -27.17 26.32 -27.52
C ARG A 315 -28.54 25.68 -27.35
N GLN A 316 -28.83 24.61 -28.13
CA GLN A 316 -30.12 23.92 -28.10
C GLN A 316 -30.25 23.02 -26.85
N GLN A 317 -29.21 22.28 -26.50
CA GLN A 317 -29.28 21.30 -25.43
C GLN A 317 -28.96 21.87 -24.03
N ALA A 318 -28.03 22.82 -23.95
CA ALA A 318 -27.57 23.38 -22.69
C ALA A 318 -27.98 24.86 -22.48
N ASN A 319 -28.58 25.52 -23.50
CA ASN A 319 -28.91 26.93 -23.49
C ASN A 319 -27.69 27.85 -23.19
N VAL A 320 -26.51 27.47 -23.69
CA VAL A 320 -25.24 28.16 -23.46
C VAL A 320 -24.73 28.86 -24.70
N ASN A 321 -24.30 30.10 -24.55
CA ASN A 321 -23.60 30.83 -25.62
C ASN A 321 -22.09 30.66 -25.44
N LEU A 322 -21.48 29.73 -26.16
CA LEU A 322 -20.05 29.41 -26.09
C LEU A 322 -19.10 30.51 -26.60
N ASN A 323 -19.62 31.57 -27.25
CA ASN A 323 -18.83 32.74 -27.66
C ASN A 323 -18.50 33.68 -26.48
N THR A 324 -18.83 33.31 -25.26
CA THR A 324 -18.59 34.09 -24.06
C THR A 324 -17.09 34.09 -23.71
N HIS A 325 -16.62 35.25 -23.22
CA HIS A 325 -15.26 35.37 -22.63
C HIS A 325 -15.37 35.24 -21.11
N VAL A 326 -14.44 34.50 -20.51
CA VAL A 326 -14.34 34.30 -19.07
C VAL A 326 -12.90 34.43 -18.63
N GLY A 327 -12.66 34.63 -17.32
CA GLY A 327 -11.31 34.58 -16.79
C GLY A 327 -10.66 33.20 -16.93
N ALA A 328 -9.38 33.14 -17.24
CA ALA A 328 -8.65 31.88 -17.42
C ALA A 328 -8.75 30.95 -16.18
N TYR A 329 -8.75 31.53 -14.98
CA TYR A 329 -8.94 30.76 -13.74
C TYR A 329 -10.38 30.20 -13.63
N ASP A 330 -11.38 30.98 -13.99
CA ASP A 330 -12.78 30.53 -13.90
C ASP A 330 -13.06 29.40 -14.91
N PHE A 331 -12.48 29.51 -16.09
CA PHE A 331 -12.53 28.41 -17.08
C PHE A 331 -11.79 27.16 -16.60
N MET A 332 -10.65 27.30 -15.94
CA MET A 332 -9.92 26.17 -15.40
C MET A 332 -10.73 25.47 -14.29
N LEU A 333 -11.46 26.21 -13.46
CA LEU A 333 -12.40 25.65 -12.48
C LEU A 333 -13.54 24.88 -13.17
N ASP A 334 -14.07 25.40 -14.27
CA ASP A 334 -15.09 24.70 -15.05
C ASP A 334 -14.55 23.40 -15.64
N LEU A 335 -13.33 23.40 -16.20
CA LEU A 335 -12.68 22.17 -16.68
C LEU A 335 -12.50 21.14 -15.57
N LEU A 336 -12.02 21.56 -14.41
CA LEU A 336 -11.82 20.69 -13.25
C LEU A 336 -13.13 20.07 -12.77
N TYR A 337 -14.18 20.88 -12.65
CA TYR A 337 -15.51 20.41 -12.30
C TYR A 337 -16.03 19.39 -13.33
N ASN A 338 -15.92 19.72 -14.62
CA ASN A 338 -16.36 18.84 -15.69
C ASN A 338 -15.57 17.52 -15.72
N LEU A 339 -14.27 17.54 -15.48
CA LEU A 339 -13.44 16.34 -15.34
C LEU A 339 -13.92 15.47 -14.16
N SER A 340 -14.13 16.09 -12.99
CA SER A 340 -14.55 15.40 -11.78
C SER A 340 -15.93 14.76 -11.94
N GLU A 341 -16.91 15.49 -12.43
CA GLU A 341 -18.27 14.97 -12.65
C GLU A 341 -18.30 13.90 -13.74
N SER A 342 -17.60 14.12 -14.87
CA SER A 342 -17.51 13.12 -15.95
C SER A 342 -16.87 11.83 -15.45
N ALA A 343 -15.86 11.95 -14.60
CA ALA A 343 -15.28 10.82 -13.93
C ALA A 343 -16.26 10.19 -12.92
N ALA A 344 -17.01 10.96 -12.14
CA ALA A 344 -17.98 10.46 -11.16
C ALA A 344 -19.13 9.69 -11.82
N GLU A 345 -19.58 10.14 -12.98
CA GLU A 345 -20.65 9.51 -13.74
C GLU A 345 -20.20 8.36 -14.66
N GLY A 346 -18.88 8.08 -14.71
CA GLY A 346 -18.35 7.03 -15.59
C GLY A 346 -18.42 7.38 -17.08
N LEU A 347 -18.43 8.68 -17.41
CA LEU A 347 -18.42 9.16 -18.78
C LEU A 347 -17.02 9.15 -19.42
N LEU A 348 -15.97 9.07 -18.61
CA LEU A 348 -14.60 8.87 -19.08
C LEU A 348 -14.33 7.36 -19.17
N GLN A 349 -13.92 6.91 -20.35
CA GLN A 349 -13.64 5.50 -20.63
C GLN A 349 -12.24 5.38 -21.25
N CYS A 350 -11.44 4.45 -20.76
CA CYS A 350 -10.13 4.17 -21.35
C CYS A 350 -10.28 3.84 -22.84
N LYS A 351 -9.46 4.47 -23.68
CA LYS A 351 -9.50 4.30 -25.13
C LYS A 351 -8.76 3.07 -25.61
N ASP A 352 -7.69 2.73 -24.93
CA ASP A 352 -6.71 1.75 -25.38
C ASP A 352 -6.02 1.06 -24.19
N ASP A 353 -5.15 0.13 -24.50
CA ASP A 353 -4.37 -0.65 -23.53
C ASP A 353 -3.46 0.23 -22.67
N LYS A 354 -2.92 1.33 -23.22
CA LYS A 354 -2.09 2.27 -22.45
C LYS A 354 -2.91 3.00 -21.38
N GLY A 355 -4.14 3.39 -21.70
CA GLY A 355 -5.07 3.97 -20.74
C GLY A 355 -5.43 3.00 -19.63
N LEU A 356 -5.68 1.73 -19.95
CA LEU A 356 -5.94 0.69 -18.96
C LEU A 356 -4.71 0.44 -18.07
N MET A 357 -3.51 0.37 -18.66
CA MET A 357 -2.26 0.24 -17.89
C MET A 357 -2.05 1.44 -16.95
N HIS A 358 -2.21 2.65 -17.47
CA HIS A 358 -2.08 3.85 -16.65
C HIS A 358 -3.08 3.85 -15.48
N LEU A 359 -4.35 3.52 -15.76
CA LEU A 359 -5.39 3.40 -14.74
C LEU A 359 -5.00 2.39 -13.66
N PHE A 360 -4.51 1.21 -14.06
CA PHE A 360 -4.08 0.17 -13.11
C PHE A 360 -2.88 0.60 -12.25
N LEU A 361 -1.95 1.40 -12.79
CA LEU A 361 -0.75 1.83 -12.07
C LEU A 361 -1.00 3.00 -11.11
N THR A 362 -2.04 3.81 -11.36
CA THR A 362 -2.25 5.08 -10.66
C THR A 362 -3.50 5.13 -9.80
N ASP A 363 -4.49 4.27 -10.07
CA ASP A 363 -5.78 4.29 -9.39
C ASP A 363 -6.21 2.88 -8.96
N HIS A 364 -6.17 2.62 -7.66
CA HIS A 364 -6.58 1.35 -7.06
C HIS A 364 -7.97 1.45 -6.41
N THR A 365 -8.80 2.39 -6.85
CA THR A 365 -10.18 2.52 -6.36
C THR A 365 -11.08 1.41 -6.92
N LYS A 366 -12.20 1.18 -6.23
CA LYS A 366 -13.24 0.26 -6.73
C LYS A 366 -13.71 0.62 -8.14
N LYS A 367 -13.68 1.91 -8.49
CA LYS A 367 -14.12 2.40 -9.80
C LYS A 367 -13.12 2.04 -10.90
N ALA A 368 -11.84 2.20 -10.68
CA ALA A 368 -10.79 1.76 -11.60
C ALA A 368 -10.88 0.25 -11.83
N TYR A 369 -11.05 -0.51 -10.74
CA TYR A 369 -11.28 -1.95 -10.82
C TYR A 369 -12.49 -2.32 -11.71
N GLU A 370 -13.63 -1.63 -11.57
CA GLU A 370 -14.83 -1.90 -12.37
C GLU A 370 -14.58 -1.62 -13.87
N GLN A 371 -13.88 -0.53 -14.22
CA GLN A 371 -13.53 -0.25 -15.62
C GLN A 371 -12.60 -1.33 -16.22
N ILE A 372 -11.59 -1.76 -15.48
CA ILE A 372 -10.70 -2.84 -15.92
C ILE A 372 -11.47 -4.15 -16.04
N ARG A 373 -12.39 -4.43 -15.11
CA ARG A 373 -13.26 -5.61 -15.18
C ARG A 373 -14.15 -5.57 -16.42
N GLU A 374 -14.79 -4.45 -16.75
CA GLU A 374 -15.60 -4.29 -17.95
C GLU A 374 -14.78 -4.61 -19.21
N ALA A 375 -13.56 -4.07 -19.33
CA ALA A 375 -12.68 -4.36 -20.44
C ALA A 375 -12.26 -5.86 -20.48
N ALA A 376 -12.03 -6.47 -19.33
CA ALA A 376 -11.73 -7.90 -19.24
C ALA A 376 -12.91 -8.78 -19.62
N ASP A 377 -14.14 -8.39 -19.25
CA ASP A 377 -15.38 -9.09 -19.64
C ASP A 377 -15.63 -8.99 -21.15
N GLU A 378 -15.16 -7.93 -21.81
CA GLU A 378 -15.14 -7.76 -23.26
C GLU A 378 -14.01 -8.58 -23.94
N GLY A 379 -13.14 -9.20 -23.19
CA GLY A 379 -12.06 -10.05 -23.68
C GLY A 379 -10.74 -9.35 -23.94
N ASN A 380 -10.55 -8.12 -23.44
CA ASN A 380 -9.28 -7.41 -23.57
C ASN A 380 -8.16 -8.18 -22.81
N ALA A 381 -7.11 -8.57 -23.53
CA ALA A 381 -6.07 -9.45 -23.04
C ALA A 381 -5.24 -8.84 -21.87
N ILE A 382 -4.96 -7.53 -21.93
CA ILE A 382 -4.21 -6.80 -20.89
C ILE A 382 -5.09 -6.59 -19.65
N ALA A 383 -6.37 -6.24 -19.85
CA ALA A 383 -7.32 -6.13 -18.74
C ALA A 383 -7.51 -7.46 -18.00
N LEU A 384 -7.54 -8.58 -18.72
CA LEU A 384 -7.54 -9.93 -18.11
C LEU A 384 -6.29 -10.17 -17.25
N TYR A 385 -5.12 -9.72 -17.70
CA TYR A 385 -3.88 -9.78 -16.90
C TYR A 385 -3.97 -8.93 -15.63
N MET A 386 -4.48 -7.70 -15.73
CA MET A 386 -4.70 -6.82 -14.58
C MET A 386 -5.68 -7.42 -13.57
N MET A 387 -6.77 -8.06 -14.06
CA MET A 387 -7.70 -8.78 -13.18
C MET A 387 -7.00 -9.93 -12.44
N ALA A 388 -6.10 -10.66 -13.12
CA ALA A 388 -5.28 -11.68 -12.47
C ALA A 388 -4.37 -11.07 -11.39
N ALA A 389 -3.76 -9.90 -11.66
CA ALA A 389 -2.93 -9.18 -10.71
C ALA A 389 -3.73 -8.74 -9.46
N TYR A 390 -4.93 -8.22 -9.61
CA TYR A 390 -5.80 -7.89 -8.46
C TYR A 390 -6.06 -9.10 -7.56
N PHE A 391 -6.31 -10.27 -8.13
CA PHE A 391 -6.57 -11.48 -7.35
C PHE A 391 -5.32 -12.16 -6.79
N SER A 392 -4.15 -11.99 -7.41
CA SER A 392 -2.90 -12.64 -6.97
C SER A 392 -2.10 -11.80 -5.97
N GLN A 393 -2.21 -10.48 -6.05
CA GLN A 393 -1.28 -9.55 -5.39
C GLN A 393 -1.94 -8.71 -4.29
N GLY A 394 -3.28 -8.64 -4.24
CA GLY A 394 -4.04 -7.68 -3.43
C GLY A 394 -3.98 -6.29 -4.10
N TYR A 395 -4.37 -5.28 -3.59
CA TYR A 395 -4.39 -3.85 -3.86
C TYR A 395 -5.57 -3.22 -3.08
N GLY A 396 -6.09 -3.93 -2.07
CA GLY A 396 -7.19 -3.46 -1.21
C GLY A 396 -8.58 -3.46 -1.84
N VAL A 397 -8.71 -3.82 -3.12
CA VAL A 397 -9.98 -3.78 -3.86
C VAL A 397 -10.73 -5.10 -3.81
N GLN A 398 -9.98 -6.21 -3.88
CA GLN A 398 -10.51 -7.57 -3.83
C GLN A 398 -9.65 -8.44 -2.93
N PRO A 399 -10.23 -9.42 -2.21
CA PRO A 399 -9.45 -10.38 -1.46
C PRO A 399 -8.58 -11.24 -2.40
N ILE A 400 -7.38 -11.58 -1.94
CA ILE A 400 -6.47 -12.46 -2.65
C ILE A 400 -7.15 -13.81 -2.91
N ASN A 401 -7.08 -14.29 -4.16
CA ASN A 401 -7.64 -15.56 -4.60
C ASN A 401 -6.80 -16.14 -5.75
N ASN A 402 -5.85 -16.99 -5.41
CA ASN A 402 -4.92 -17.55 -6.37
C ASN A 402 -5.60 -18.39 -7.47
N GLN A 403 -6.70 -19.09 -7.18
CA GLN A 403 -7.43 -19.87 -8.19
C GLN A 403 -8.05 -18.97 -9.26
N LYS A 404 -8.67 -17.85 -8.84
CA LYS A 404 -9.19 -16.87 -9.78
C LYS A 404 -8.07 -16.20 -10.57
N ALA A 405 -6.96 -15.85 -9.91
CA ALA A 405 -5.80 -15.26 -10.57
C ALA A 405 -5.29 -16.15 -11.70
N ILE A 406 -5.06 -17.45 -11.44
CA ILE A 406 -4.61 -18.42 -12.45
C ILE A 406 -5.62 -18.51 -13.61
N ALA A 407 -6.92 -18.53 -13.32
CA ALA A 407 -7.95 -18.56 -14.35
C ALA A 407 -7.91 -17.33 -15.26
N TYR A 408 -7.67 -16.15 -14.71
CA TYR A 408 -7.53 -14.91 -15.46
C TYR A 408 -6.20 -14.85 -16.24
N PHE A 409 -5.08 -15.30 -15.68
CA PHE A 409 -3.81 -15.42 -16.41
C PHE A 409 -3.95 -16.34 -17.63
N LYS A 410 -4.61 -17.48 -17.49
CA LYS A 410 -4.87 -18.41 -18.62
C LYS A 410 -5.70 -17.71 -19.71
N LYS A 411 -6.80 -17.06 -19.35
CA LYS A 411 -7.62 -16.30 -20.30
C LYS A 411 -6.83 -15.19 -21.00
N SER A 412 -5.99 -14.47 -20.29
CA SER A 412 -5.13 -13.43 -20.84
C SER A 412 -4.13 -13.98 -21.86
N TYR A 413 -3.50 -15.12 -21.54
CA TYR A 413 -2.58 -15.81 -22.44
C TYR A 413 -3.29 -16.33 -23.69
N GLU A 414 -4.46 -16.95 -23.53
CA GLU A 414 -5.31 -17.44 -24.62
C GLU A 414 -5.82 -16.29 -25.51
N ALA A 415 -6.02 -15.10 -24.95
CA ALA A 415 -6.37 -13.88 -25.68
C ALA A 415 -5.16 -13.23 -26.39
N GLY A 416 -3.95 -13.81 -26.28
CA GLY A 416 -2.75 -13.41 -27.02
C GLY A 416 -1.77 -12.51 -26.24
N TYR A 417 -1.99 -12.24 -24.96
CA TYR A 417 -1.05 -11.45 -24.16
C TYR A 417 0.06 -12.35 -23.61
N ALA A 418 1.21 -12.37 -24.29
CA ALA A 418 2.33 -13.27 -24.00
C ALA A 418 2.87 -13.14 -22.58
N VAL A 419 2.77 -11.96 -21.96
CA VAL A 419 3.24 -11.68 -20.59
C VAL A 419 2.64 -12.65 -19.58
N ALA A 420 1.36 -12.98 -19.71
CA ALA A 420 0.67 -13.95 -18.86
C ALA A 420 1.24 -15.38 -18.94
N GLY A 421 2.01 -15.67 -19.99
CA GLY A 421 2.60 -17.01 -20.20
C GLY A 421 3.53 -17.44 -19.06
N TYR A 422 4.32 -16.54 -18.49
CA TYR A 422 5.19 -16.88 -17.37
C TYR A 422 4.39 -17.20 -16.09
N ASP A 423 3.32 -16.45 -15.82
CA ASP A 423 2.45 -16.70 -14.67
C ASP A 423 1.64 -18.00 -14.84
N VAL A 424 1.20 -18.30 -16.07
CA VAL A 424 0.57 -19.61 -16.42
C VAL A 424 1.57 -20.75 -16.22
N ALA A 425 2.79 -20.63 -16.75
CA ALA A 425 3.83 -21.63 -16.60
C ALA A 425 4.17 -21.88 -15.11
N ALA A 426 4.22 -20.82 -14.29
CA ALA A 426 4.45 -20.95 -12.85
C ALA A 426 3.33 -21.72 -12.11
N SER A 427 2.14 -21.85 -12.70
CA SER A 427 1.03 -22.63 -12.12
C SER A 427 1.04 -24.12 -12.48
N LEU A 428 1.95 -24.53 -13.36
CA LEU A 428 2.13 -25.92 -13.78
C LEU A 428 3.17 -26.64 -12.92
N PRO A 429 3.18 -27.98 -12.92
CA PRO A 429 4.20 -28.76 -12.21
C PRO A 429 5.62 -28.42 -12.71
N ASP A 430 6.55 -28.27 -11.79
CA ASP A 430 7.94 -27.92 -12.10
C ASP A 430 8.60 -28.95 -13.02
N GLY A 431 9.27 -28.47 -14.08
CA GLY A 431 9.96 -29.28 -15.06
C GLY A 431 9.04 -30.03 -16.02
N SER A 432 7.75 -29.68 -16.09
CA SER A 432 6.85 -30.26 -17.10
C SER A 432 7.21 -29.74 -18.49
N PRO A 433 7.14 -30.57 -19.57
CA PRO A 433 7.39 -30.09 -20.92
C PRO A 433 6.48 -28.93 -21.35
N GLU A 434 5.24 -28.90 -20.88
CA GLU A 434 4.27 -27.83 -21.14
C GLU A 434 4.73 -26.48 -20.52
N GLN A 435 5.33 -26.54 -19.33
CA GLN A 435 5.88 -25.36 -18.67
C GLN A 435 6.99 -24.70 -19.50
N ASP A 436 7.92 -25.53 -20.01
CA ASP A 436 9.04 -25.05 -20.83
C ASP A 436 8.57 -24.57 -22.21
N GLU A 437 7.58 -25.21 -22.81
CA GLU A 437 6.99 -24.81 -24.09
C GLU A 437 6.37 -23.42 -23.97
N ILE A 438 5.55 -23.17 -22.94
CA ILE A 438 4.92 -21.86 -22.68
C ILE A 438 5.99 -20.79 -22.44
N ARG A 439 7.00 -21.07 -21.60
CA ARG A 439 8.09 -20.11 -21.30
C ARG A 439 8.86 -19.72 -22.57
N ASN A 440 9.21 -20.69 -23.39
CA ASN A 440 9.94 -20.45 -24.64
C ASN A 440 9.10 -19.67 -25.66
N HIS A 441 7.81 -19.98 -25.75
CA HIS A 441 6.90 -19.27 -26.67
C HIS A 441 6.67 -17.81 -26.25
N ALA A 442 6.57 -17.53 -24.95
CA ALA A 442 6.30 -16.21 -24.43
C ALA A 442 7.51 -15.27 -24.48
N LYS A 443 8.72 -15.80 -24.35
CA LYS A 443 9.97 -15.04 -24.15
C LYS A 443 10.21 -13.93 -25.16
N ASP A 444 10.22 -14.25 -26.46
CA ASP A 444 10.59 -13.29 -27.49
C ASP A 444 9.57 -12.15 -27.59
N ASN A 445 8.29 -12.49 -27.46
CA ASN A 445 7.20 -11.51 -27.43
C ASN A 445 7.26 -10.63 -26.15
N ILE A 446 7.62 -11.20 -24.98
CA ILE A 446 7.82 -10.43 -23.75
C ILE A 446 8.95 -9.40 -23.93
N LEU A 447 10.08 -9.77 -24.53
CA LEU A 447 11.19 -8.86 -24.77
C LEU A 447 10.84 -7.77 -25.79
N GLU A 448 10.06 -8.08 -26.81
CA GLU A 448 9.55 -7.10 -27.77
C GLU A 448 8.65 -6.07 -27.06
N LEU A 449 7.62 -6.51 -26.35
CA LEU A 449 6.72 -5.65 -25.57
C LEU A 449 7.47 -4.83 -24.49
N ALA A 450 8.46 -5.42 -23.83
CA ALA A 450 9.26 -4.72 -22.82
C ALA A 450 10.10 -3.57 -23.43
N ASN A 451 10.58 -3.72 -24.68
CA ASN A 451 11.23 -2.65 -25.43
C ASN A 451 10.25 -1.57 -25.91
N GLU A 452 8.97 -1.90 -26.08
CA GLU A 452 7.87 -0.97 -26.38
C GLU A 452 7.31 -0.27 -25.13
N GLU A 453 8.03 -0.38 -24.01
CA GLU A 453 7.68 0.24 -22.71
C GLU A 453 6.46 -0.40 -21.98
N ASP A 454 6.02 -1.57 -22.40
CA ASP A 454 5.01 -2.31 -21.63
C ASP A 454 5.56 -2.68 -20.24
N VAL A 455 4.93 -2.13 -19.21
CA VAL A 455 5.40 -2.24 -17.83
C VAL A 455 5.33 -3.66 -17.28
N PHE A 456 4.31 -4.42 -17.67
CA PHE A 456 4.15 -5.80 -17.23
C PHE A 456 5.15 -6.72 -17.94
N ALA A 457 5.41 -6.45 -19.22
CA ALA A 457 6.44 -7.14 -19.98
C ALA A 457 7.84 -6.88 -19.43
N GLN A 458 8.15 -5.64 -19.02
CA GLN A 458 9.41 -5.32 -18.35
C GLN A 458 9.60 -6.10 -17.04
N ALA A 459 8.56 -6.18 -16.20
CA ALA A 459 8.60 -6.96 -14.98
C ALA A 459 8.77 -8.48 -15.27
N SER A 460 8.09 -9.00 -16.29
CA SER A 460 8.21 -10.41 -16.69
C SER A 460 9.57 -10.71 -17.32
N ALA A 461 10.14 -9.79 -18.11
CA ALA A 461 11.50 -9.91 -18.64
C ALA A 461 12.53 -9.99 -17.50
N ALA A 462 12.38 -9.13 -16.47
CA ALA A 462 13.22 -9.20 -15.27
C ALA A 462 13.13 -10.56 -14.58
N TRP A 463 11.94 -11.12 -14.45
CA TRP A 463 11.73 -12.45 -13.88
C TRP A 463 12.38 -13.54 -14.75
N GLY A 464 12.23 -13.46 -16.07
CA GLY A 464 12.90 -14.36 -17.02
C GLY A 464 14.41 -14.39 -16.88
N TYR A 465 15.06 -13.22 -16.77
CA TYR A 465 16.51 -13.12 -16.56
C TYR A 465 16.95 -13.56 -15.16
N ARG A 466 16.13 -13.35 -14.13
CA ARG A 466 16.43 -13.79 -12.77
C ARG A 466 16.43 -15.31 -12.63
N GLU A 467 15.42 -15.97 -13.19
CA GLU A 467 15.21 -17.41 -13.05
C GLU A 467 15.81 -18.23 -14.21
N GLY A 468 16.25 -17.57 -15.28
CA GLY A 468 16.77 -18.25 -16.46
C GLY A 468 15.68 -18.85 -17.36
N TYR A 469 14.48 -18.28 -17.42
CA TYR A 469 13.39 -18.77 -18.25
C TYR A 469 13.64 -18.42 -19.73
N GLY A 470 14.05 -19.43 -20.50
CA GLY A 470 14.43 -19.28 -21.91
C GLY A 470 15.67 -18.42 -22.15
N THR A 471 16.33 -17.89 -21.11
CA THR A 471 17.58 -17.12 -21.15
C THR A 471 18.59 -17.71 -20.16
N ALA A 472 19.87 -17.33 -20.27
CA ALA A 472 20.81 -17.57 -19.17
C ALA A 472 20.44 -16.66 -18.00
N VAL A 473 20.64 -17.15 -16.76
CA VAL A 473 20.48 -16.31 -15.56
C VAL A 473 21.41 -15.10 -15.63
N ASP A 474 20.86 -13.91 -15.60
CA ASP A 474 21.58 -12.65 -15.54
C ASP A 474 20.88 -11.67 -14.58
N HIS A 475 21.37 -11.64 -13.34
CA HIS A 475 20.79 -10.79 -12.30
C HIS A 475 21.01 -9.29 -12.55
N VAL A 476 22.08 -8.91 -13.28
CA VAL A 476 22.34 -7.50 -13.60
C VAL A 476 21.35 -7.00 -14.66
N GLU A 477 21.08 -7.83 -15.67
CA GLU A 477 20.06 -7.51 -16.68
C GLU A 477 18.66 -7.53 -16.07
N ALA A 478 18.36 -8.48 -15.17
CA ALA A 478 17.10 -8.51 -14.43
C ALA A 478 16.85 -7.20 -13.65
N VAL A 479 17.89 -6.67 -12.98
CA VAL A 479 17.78 -5.38 -12.25
C VAL A 479 17.45 -4.22 -13.19
N LYS A 480 18.02 -4.18 -14.40
CA LYS A 480 17.73 -3.09 -15.35
C LYS A 480 16.25 -3.10 -15.75
N TRP A 481 15.70 -4.25 -16.05
CA TRP A 481 14.30 -4.40 -16.44
C TRP A 481 13.34 -4.15 -15.29
N VAL A 482 13.57 -4.74 -14.10
CA VAL A 482 12.70 -4.51 -12.96
C VAL A 482 12.70 -3.06 -12.51
N ARG A 483 13.86 -2.37 -12.61
CA ARG A 483 13.95 -0.94 -12.28
C ARG A 483 13.08 -0.10 -13.21
N LYS A 484 13.10 -0.34 -14.53
CA LYS A 484 12.24 0.36 -15.48
C LYS A 484 10.75 0.22 -15.10
N ALA A 485 10.31 -0.99 -14.81
CA ALA A 485 8.93 -1.24 -14.40
C ALA A 485 8.59 -0.59 -13.04
N ALA A 486 9.52 -0.63 -12.07
CA ALA A 486 9.34 -0.04 -10.75
C ALA A 486 9.27 1.50 -10.80
N GLU A 487 10.07 2.13 -11.66
CA GLU A 487 10.06 3.58 -11.88
C GLU A 487 8.79 4.05 -12.60
N GLN A 488 8.16 3.20 -13.40
CA GLN A 488 6.82 3.44 -13.96
C GLN A 488 5.68 3.26 -12.93
N GLY A 489 5.98 2.84 -11.70
CA GLY A 489 4.99 2.72 -10.62
C GLY A 489 4.45 1.31 -10.40
N PHE A 490 4.89 0.28 -11.12
CA PHE A 490 4.33 -1.07 -10.94
C PHE A 490 4.72 -1.68 -9.58
N ALA A 491 3.75 -1.84 -8.70
CA ALA A 491 3.97 -2.24 -7.31
C ALA A 491 4.68 -3.59 -7.16
N ARG A 492 4.37 -4.59 -8.01
CA ARG A 492 5.09 -5.87 -8.03
C ARG A 492 6.58 -5.66 -8.35
N ALA A 493 6.89 -4.84 -9.37
CA ALA A 493 8.27 -4.57 -9.74
C ALA A 493 9.01 -3.76 -8.66
N GLN A 494 8.34 -2.85 -7.96
CA GLN A 494 8.90 -2.16 -6.81
C GLN A 494 9.24 -3.14 -5.67
N TYR A 495 8.34 -4.08 -5.38
CA TYR A 495 8.62 -5.15 -4.42
C TYR A 495 9.79 -6.04 -4.86
N ASP A 496 9.82 -6.48 -6.10
CA ASP A 496 10.90 -7.33 -6.64
C ASP A 496 12.25 -6.59 -6.60
N LEU A 497 12.28 -5.29 -6.91
CA LEU A 497 13.48 -4.46 -6.78
C LEU A 497 13.92 -4.30 -5.32
N GLY A 498 12.96 -4.20 -4.40
CA GLY A 498 13.20 -4.23 -2.95
C GLY A 498 13.90 -5.52 -2.53
N LEU A 499 13.40 -6.68 -2.97
CA LEU A 499 14.05 -7.99 -2.74
C LEU A 499 15.49 -8.03 -3.29
N MET A 500 15.70 -7.52 -4.50
CA MET A 500 17.04 -7.49 -5.10
C MET A 500 18.03 -6.66 -4.27
N TYR A 501 17.60 -5.55 -3.69
CA TYR A 501 18.42 -4.76 -2.75
C TYR A 501 18.62 -5.48 -1.40
N GLU A 502 17.60 -6.14 -0.87
CA GLU A 502 17.69 -6.86 0.40
C GLU A 502 18.72 -8.01 0.35
N PHE A 503 18.70 -8.78 -0.74
CA PHE A 503 19.59 -9.93 -0.91
C PHE A 503 20.88 -9.61 -1.68
N GLY A 504 21.02 -8.42 -2.27
CA GLY A 504 22.18 -8.06 -3.09
C GLY A 504 22.22 -8.79 -4.44
N THR A 505 21.05 -9.12 -5.02
CA THR A 505 20.93 -9.87 -6.26
C THR A 505 21.08 -8.94 -7.45
N GLY A 506 22.24 -8.93 -8.12
CA GLY A 506 22.53 -8.05 -9.25
C GLY A 506 22.76 -6.57 -8.89
N VAL A 507 22.67 -6.21 -7.62
CA VAL A 507 22.94 -4.88 -7.05
C VAL A 507 23.71 -5.00 -5.73
N GLU A 508 24.33 -3.93 -5.29
CA GLU A 508 24.91 -3.85 -3.95
C GLU A 508 23.77 -3.93 -2.90
N ARG A 509 23.96 -4.80 -1.90
CA ARG A 509 22.99 -5.00 -0.82
C ARG A 509 22.75 -3.72 -0.05
N SER A 510 21.50 -3.33 0.15
CA SER A 510 21.09 -2.21 1.01
C SER A 510 19.68 -2.42 1.54
N ASN A 511 19.58 -2.61 2.85
CA ASN A 511 18.29 -2.75 3.51
C ASN A 511 17.48 -1.44 3.50
N GLU A 512 18.15 -0.29 3.52
CA GLU A 512 17.51 1.03 3.45
C GLU A 512 16.80 1.19 2.09
N LYS A 513 17.49 0.89 0.98
CA LYS A 513 16.88 0.94 -0.35
C LYS A 513 15.79 -0.11 -0.52
N ALA A 514 15.96 -1.29 0.07
CA ALA A 514 14.91 -2.30 0.09
C ALA A 514 13.64 -1.77 0.78
N ALA A 515 13.79 -1.15 1.96
CA ALA A 515 12.68 -0.54 2.69
C ALA A 515 11.98 0.57 1.91
N GLU A 516 12.75 1.44 1.22
CA GLU A 516 12.19 2.50 0.36
C GLU A 516 11.32 1.94 -0.78
N TRP A 517 11.77 0.88 -1.44
CA TRP A 517 11.02 0.25 -2.52
C TRP A 517 9.83 -0.57 -2.01
N TYR A 518 9.97 -1.26 -0.88
CA TYR A 518 8.84 -1.94 -0.23
C TYR A 518 7.77 -0.94 0.22
N LEU A 519 8.17 0.23 0.75
CA LEU A 519 7.23 1.27 1.15
C LEU A 519 6.40 1.74 -0.04
N LYS A 520 7.04 2.04 -1.19
CA LYS A 520 6.33 2.46 -2.40
C LYS A 520 5.30 1.42 -2.87
N ALA A 521 5.67 0.14 -2.85
CA ALA A 521 4.75 -0.94 -3.21
C ALA A 521 3.63 -1.14 -2.17
N ALA A 522 3.96 -1.03 -0.88
CA ALA A 522 3.02 -1.18 0.23
C ALA A 522 1.96 -0.08 0.28
N GLU A 523 2.35 1.17 -0.05
CA GLU A 523 1.47 2.32 -0.16
C GLU A 523 0.44 2.16 -1.29
N GLN A 524 0.80 1.48 -2.37
CA GLN A 524 -0.13 1.09 -3.43
C GLN A 524 -1.04 -0.09 -3.05
N GLY A 525 -0.94 -0.62 -1.84
CA GLY A 525 -1.75 -1.74 -1.37
C GLY A 525 -1.19 -3.12 -1.69
N TYR A 526 0.04 -3.25 -2.20
CA TYR A 526 0.63 -4.55 -2.53
C TYR A 526 0.87 -5.37 -1.24
N ALA A 527 0.06 -6.41 -1.03
CA ALA A 527 -0.02 -7.11 0.25
C ALA A 527 1.32 -7.74 0.69
N ARG A 528 2.09 -8.31 -0.25
CA ARG A 528 3.41 -8.87 0.07
C ARG A 528 4.39 -7.80 0.55
N ALA A 529 4.40 -6.63 -0.10
CA ALA A 529 5.26 -5.53 0.34
C ALA A 529 4.85 -4.99 1.70
N GLN A 530 3.55 -4.91 1.99
CA GLN A 530 3.04 -4.55 3.32
C GLN A 530 3.53 -5.52 4.39
N PHE A 531 3.47 -6.82 4.13
CA PHE A 531 3.97 -7.85 5.04
C PHE A 531 5.48 -7.72 5.29
N TRP A 532 6.29 -7.61 4.21
CA TRP A 532 7.74 -7.51 4.34
C TRP A 532 8.19 -6.19 4.97
N LEU A 533 7.51 -5.10 4.67
CA LEU A 533 7.76 -3.83 5.35
C LEU A 533 7.44 -3.92 6.86
N GLY A 534 6.36 -4.63 7.22
CA GLY A 534 6.05 -4.96 8.61
C GLY A 534 7.18 -5.74 9.28
N TYR A 535 7.75 -6.72 8.58
CA TYR A 535 8.92 -7.48 9.04
C TYR A 535 10.14 -6.58 9.25
N MET A 536 10.43 -5.66 8.30
CA MET A 536 11.54 -4.72 8.45
C MET A 536 11.36 -3.80 9.66
N TYR A 537 10.15 -3.33 9.94
CA TYR A 537 9.87 -2.56 11.16
C TYR A 537 9.99 -3.39 12.44
N GLU A 538 9.65 -4.69 12.41
CA GLU A 538 9.79 -5.56 13.57
C GLU A 538 11.24 -5.72 14.00
N TYR A 539 12.15 -5.89 13.04
CA TYR A 539 13.57 -6.17 13.31
C TYR A 539 14.48 -4.95 13.19
N GLY A 540 13.96 -3.78 12.80
CA GLY A 540 14.75 -2.58 12.58
C GLY A 540 15.71 -2.69 11.40
N THR A 541 15.34 -3.45 10.37
CA THR A 541 16.19 -3.72 9.21
C THR A 541 15.95 -2.67 8.13
N GLY A 542 16.91 -1.73 7.95
CA GLY A 542 16.79 -0.62 6.99
C GLY A 542 15.80 0.48 7.40
N VAL A 543 15.13 0.32 8.54
CA VAL A 543 14.21 1.30 9.15
C VAL A 543 14.38 1.27 10.67
N GLU A 544 13.95 2.32 11.37
CA GLU A 544 13.91 2.31 12.83
C GLU A 544 12.88 1.29 13.34
N GLN A 545 13.28 0.46 14.31
CA GLN A 545 12.41 -0.59 14.84
C GLN A 545 11.14 -0.01 15.48
N SER A 546 9.97 -0.57 15.13
CA SER A 546 8.69 -0.25 15.75
C SER A 546 7.71 -1.40 15.60
N TYR A 547 7.34 -2.01 16.73
CA TYR A 547 6.35 -3.10 16.75
C TYR A 547 4.95 -2.62 16.36
N GLU A 548 4.61 -1.36 16.66
CA GLU A 548 3.33 -0.75 16.31
C GLU A 548 3.20 -0.60 14.78
N LYS A 549 4.22 0.01 14.14
CA LYS A 549 4.23 0.13 12.67
C LYS A 549 4.27 -1.23 11.98
N ALA A 550 5.01 -2.17 12.57
CA ALA A 550 5.04 -3.54 12.07
C ALA A 550 3.64 -4.17 12.08
N ALA A 551 2.92 -4.02 13.21
CA ALA A 551 1.55 -4.52 13.33
C ALA A 551 0.57 -3.82 12.37
N GLU A 552 0.68 -2.50 12.17
CA GLU A 552 -0.15 -1.75 11.22
C GLU A 552 0.00 -2.25 9.79
N TRP A 553 1.24 -2.46 9.32
CA TRP A 553 1.48 -2.94 7.97
C TRP A 553 1.06 -4.40 7.79
N VAL A 554 1.36 -5.26 8.77
CA VAL A 554 0.92 -6.67 8.74
C VAL A 554 -0.60 -6.77 8.78
N GLN A 555 -1.30 -5.91 9.57
CA GLN A 555 -2.76 -5.85 9.59
C GLN A 555 -3.33 -5.52 8.19
N LYS A 556 -2.77 -4.51 7.49
CA LYS A 556 -3.21 -4.16 6.14
C LYS A 556 -3.09 -5.35 5.17
N ALA A 557 -1.99 -6.10 5.23
CA ALA A 557 -1.80 -7.28 4.41
C ALA A 557 -2.76 -8.42 4.78
N ALA A 558 -3.00 -8.63 6.08
CA ALA A 558 -3.91 -9.65 6.60
C ALA A 558 -5.37 -9.37 6.22
N ASP A 559 -5.80 -8.11 6.25
CA ASP A 559 -7.14 -7.67 5.85
C ASP A 559 -7.41 -7.93 4.37
N GLN A 560 -6.39 -7.89 3.53
CA GLN A 560 -6.46 -8.27 2.12
C GLN A 560 -6.50 -9.79 1.89
N GLY A 561 -6.36 -10.59 2.93
CA GLY A 561 -6.38 -12.05 2.84
C GLY A 561 -5.01 -12.69 2.62
N TYR A 562 -3.89 -11.97 2.79
CA TYR A 562 -2.57 -12.58 2.68
C TYR A 562 -2.32 -13.55 3.85
N ALA A 563 -2.24 -14.86 3.56
CA ALA A 563 -2.27 -15.91 4.59
C ALA A 563 -1.09 -15.81 5.57
N ASP A 564 0.13 -15.53 5.07
CA ASP A 564 1.31 -15.37 5.95
C ASP A 564 1.14 -14.16 6.89
N ALA A 565 0.55 -13.07 6.40
CA ALA A 565 0.27 -11.90 7.23
C ALA A 565 -0.82 -12.20 8.28
N GLN A 566 -1.85 -12.97 7.92
CA GLN A 566 -2.89 -13.40 8.87
C GLN A 566 -2.30 -14.26 9.98
N TYR A 567 -1.44 -15.22 9.63
CA TYR A 567 -0.75 -16.04 10.63
C TYR A 567 0.16 -15.19 11.53
N ASN A 568 1.00 -14.32 10.93
CA ASN A 568 1.89 -13.43 11.69
C ASN A 568 1.13 -12.47 12.61
N LEU A 569 -0.03 -11.96 12.14
CA LEU A 569 -0.90 -11.11 12.96
C LEU A 569 -1.48 -11.89 14.15
N GLY A 570 -1.84 -13.17 13.94
CA GLY A 570 -2.25 -14.07 15.00
C GLY A 570 -1.14 -14.23 16.07
N ASP A 571 0.10 -14.44 15.65
CA ASP A 571 1.25 -14.49 16.55
C ASP A 571 1.45 -13.18 17.32
N ARG A 572 1.26 -12.03 16.68
CA ARG A 572 1.35 -10.72 17.33
C ARG A 572 0.29 -10.52 18.41
N TYR A 573 -0.96 -10.93 18.13
CA TYR A 573 -2.02 -10.90 19.13
C TYR A 573 -1.78 -11.88 20.27
N ARG A 574 -1.18 -13.06 20.02
CA ARG A 574 -0.82 -14.01 21.06
C ARG A 574 0.24 -13.45 22.00
N ASP A 575 1.24 -12.76 21.47
CA ASP A 575 2.42 -12.31 22.22
C ASP A 575 2.34 -10.83 22.64
N GLY A 576 1.29 -10.08 22.28
CA GLY A 576 1.15 -8.66 22.58
C GLY A 576 2.17 -7.77 21.85
N ARG A 577 2.68 -8.16 20.65
CA ARG A 577 3.75 -7.44 19.94
C ARG A 577 3.19 -6.38 19.02
N GLY A 578 3.19 -5.11 19.46
CA GLY A 578 2.65 -3.96 18.72
C GLY A 578 1.13 -3.89 18.68
N VAL A 579 0.46 -4.81 19.37
CA VAL A 579 -0.98 -4.87 19.59
C VAL A 579 -1.26 -5.32 21.02
N GLU A 580 -2.47 -5.07 21.53
CA GLU A 580 -2.90 -5.60 22.82
C GLU A 580 -3.06 -7.13 22.73
N GLU A 581 -2.50 -7.86 23.70
CA GLU A 581 -2.57 -9.32 23.76
C GLU A 581 -4.03 -9.81 23.76
N SER A 582 -4.35 -10.76 22.90
CA SER A 582 -5.67 -11.41 22.84
C SER A 582 -5.57 -12.76 22.16
N PHE A 583 -5.75 -13.83 22.93
CA PHE A 583 -5.76 -15.20 22.40
C PHE A 583 -6.94 -15.46 21.47
N GLU A 584 -8.09 -14.82 21.72
CA GLU A 584 -9.28 -14.94 20.88
C GLU A 584 -9.03 -14.36 19.48
N LYS A 585 -8.47 -13.14 19.41
CA LYS A 585 -8.10 -12.52 18.13
C LYS A 585 -6.99 -13.30 17.44
N ALA A 586 -6.02 -13.82 18.20
CA ALA A 586 -4.98 -14.68 17.66
C ALA A 586 -5.59 -15.90 16.96
N ALA A 587 -6.53 -16.58 17.62
CA ALA A 587 -7.23 -17.73 17.05
C ALA A 587 -8.05 -17.37 15.80
N GLU A 588 -8.75 -16.23 15.80
CA GLU A 588 -9.50 -15.75 14.63
C GLU A 588 -8.61 -15.56 13.40
N TRP A 589 -7.46 -14.93 13.59
CA TRP A 589 -6.53 -14.68 12.48
C TRP A 589 -5.81 -15.95 12.02
N VAL A 590 -5.37 -16.80 12.95
CA VAL A 590 -4.77 -18.11 12.64
C VAL A 590 -5.79 -19.00 11.91
N GLN A 591 -7.06 -18.99 12.31
CA GLN A 591 -8.15 -19.71 11.63
C GLN A 591 -8.27 -19.28 10.16
N LYS A 592 -8.28 -17.97 9.87
CA LYS A 592 -8.36 -17.45 8.49
C LYS A 592 -7.20 -17.94 7.64
N ALA A 593 -5.97 -17.95 8.19
CA ALA A 593 -4.80 -18.46 7.49
C ALA A 593 -4.86 -19.99 7.27
N ALA A 594 -5.33 -20.73 8.26
CA ALA A 594 -5.50 -22.18 8.20
C ALA A 594 -6.56 -22.60 7.18
N ASP A 595 -7.67 -21.84 7.08
CA ASP A 595 -8.73 -22.07 6.10
C ASP A 595 -8.24 -21.85 4.64
N GLN A 596 -7.24 -21.00 4.44
CA GLN A 596 -6.57 -20.83 3.16
C GLN A 596 -5.56 -21.96 2.84
N GLY A 597 -5.35 -22.88 3.76
CA GLY A 597 -4.48 -24.03 3.57
C GLY A 597 -3.04 -23.84 4.06
N LEU A 598 -2.69 -22.75 4.74
CA LEU A 598 -1.34 -22.54 5.24
C LEU A 598 -1.01 -23.58 6.33
N ALA A 599 -0.07 -24.49 6.03
CA ALA A 599 0.22 -25.66 6.88
C ALA A 599 0.67 -25.25 8.31
N VAL A 600 1.55 -24.24 8.43
CA VAL A 600 1.99 -23.73 9.73
C VAL A 600 0.83 -23.17 10.55
N ALA A 601 -0.12 -22.48 9.92
CA ALA A 601 -1.31 -21.96 10.59
C ALA A 601 -2.26 -23.10 11.00
N GLN A 602 -2.41 -24.13 10.16
CA GLN A 602 -3.21 -25.33 10.51
C GLN A 602 -2.61 -26.06 11.71
N ASN A 603 -1.28 -26.24 11.76
CA ASN A 603 -0.62 -26.83 12.92
C ASN A 603 -0.81 -25.96 14.17
N CYS A 604 -0.63 -24.64 14.07
CA CYS A 604 -0.82 -23.71 15.17
C CYS A 604 -2.28 -23.76 15.70
N LEU A 605 -3.26 -23.79 14.79
CA LEU A 605 -4.67 -23.89 15.15
C LEU A 605 -4.99 -25.24 15.83
N GLY A 606 -4.38 -26.34 15.36
CA GLY A 606 -4.44 -27.63 16.04
C GLY A 606 -3.94 -27.56 17.49
N PHE A 607 -2.82 -26.87 17.70
CA PHE A 607 -2.28 -26.64 19.03
C PHE A 607 -3.22 -25.75 19.89
N MET A 608 -3.81 -24.72 19.32
CA MET A 608 -4.78 -23.86 20.02
C MET A 608 -6.01 -24.66 20.47
N TYR A 609 -6.57 -25.52 19.60
CA TYR A 609 -7.68 -26.42 19.99
C TYR A 609 -7.27 -27.47 21.01
N GLN A 610 -6.05 -27.99 20.94
CA GLN A 610 -5.53 -28.96 21.91
C GLN A 610 -5.46 -28.38 23.32
N ASN A 611 -5.06 -27.11 23.44
CA ASN A 611 -4.83 -26.46 24.74
C ASN A 611 -5.99 -25.54 25.18
N GLY A 612 -6.98 -25.27 24.32
CA GLY A 612 -8.03 -24.31 24.62
C GLY A 612 -7.55 -22.86 24.64
N THR A 613 -6.55 -22.52 23.81
CA THR A 613 -5.96 -21.17 23.79
C THR A 613 -6.70 -20.32 22.76
N GLY A 614 -7.50 -19.36 23.23
CA GLY A 614 -8.32 -18.49 22.39
C GLY A 614 -9.52 -19.17 21.71
N VAL A 615 -9.69 -20.46 21.91
CA VAL A 615 -10.80 -21.30 21.43
C VAL A 615 -11.23 -22.27 22.51
N GLU A 616 -12.45 -22.78 22.43
CA GLU A 616 -12.88 -23.89 23.29
C GLU A 616 -12.06 -25.14 22.98
N GLN A 617 -11.51 -25.79 24.02
CA GLN A 617 -10.67 -26.97 23.86
C GLN A 617 -11.44 -28.11 23.16
N SER A 618 -10.82 -28.67 22.11
CA SER A 618 -11.34 -29.86 21.42
C SER A 618 -10.20 -30.63 20.76
N TYR A 619 -9.96 -31.80 21.31
CA TYR A 619 -8.94 -32.72 20.77
C TYR A 619 -9.31 -33.26 19.39
N GLU A 620 -10.60 -33.44 19.09
CA GLU A 620 -11.08 -33.88 17.79
C GLU A 620 -10.74 -32.84 16.71
N LYS A 621 -11.03 -31.56 16.97
CA LYS A 621 -10.65 -30.48 16.05
C LYS A 621 -9.14 -30.32 15.92
N ALA A 622 -8.40 -30.51 17.03
CA ALA A 622 -6.94 -30.50 16.98
C ALA A 622 -6.40 -31.55 16.02
N VAL A 623 -6.92 -32.79 16.09
CA VAL A 623 -6.56 -33.89 15.18
C VAL A 623 -6.89 -33.57 13.72
N GLU A 624 -8.06 -32.96 13.48
CA GLU A 624 -8.46 -32.55 12.12
C GLU A 624 -7.47 -31.56 11.50
N TRP A 625 -7.06 -30.55 12.26
CA TRP A 625 -6.13 -29.51 11.82
C TRP A 625 -4.70 -30.05 11.68
N TYR A 626 -4.23 -30.83 12.67
CA TYR A 626 -2.93 -31.49 12.56
C TYR A 626 -2.84 -32.41 11.34
N ARG A 627 -3.93 -33.12 11.01
CA ARG A 627 -3.96 -34.00 9.84
C ARG A 627 -3.80 -33.21 8.55
N LYS A 628 -4.54 -32.10 8.39
CA LYS A 628 -4.42 -31.23 7.20
C LYS A 628 -3.00 -30.70 7.02
N ALA A 629 -2.36 -30.27 8.09
CA ALA A 629 -0.97 -29.79 8.05
C ALA A 629 0.02 -30.93 7.76
N ALA A 630 -0.16 -32.08 8.43
CA ALA A 630 0.72 -33.25 8.29
C ALA A 630 0.68 -33.84 6.86
N GLU A 631 -0.49 -33.85 6.22
CA GLU A 631 -0.68 -34.28 4.82
C GLU A 631 0.03 -33.35 3.83
N GLN A 632 0.22 -32.09 4.18
CA GLN A 632 1.03 -31.13 3.41
C GLN A 632 2.54 -31.24 3.69
N GLY A 633 2.94 -32.12 4.62
CA GLY A 633 4.34 -32.35 4.96
C GLY A 633 4.85 -31.55 6.15
N ASP A 634 4.02 -30.79 6.87
CA ASP A 634 4.45 -30.07 8.07
C ASP A 634 4.97 -31.07 9.11
N VAL A 635 6.26 -30.95 9.41
CA VAL A 635 6.99 -31.92 10.22
C VAL A 635 6.52 -31.93 11.67
N ILE A 636 6.15 -30.75 12.21
CA ILE A 636 5.67 -30.62 13.59
C ILE A 636 4.26 -31.22 13.70
N ALA A 637 3.40 -30.93 12.72
CA ALA A 637 2.05 -31.50 12.69
C ALA A 637 2.08 -33.04 12.53
N GLN A 638 3.03 -33.59 11.73
CA GLN A 638 3.20 -35.04 11.62
C GLN A 638 3.57 -35.65 12.99
N CYS A 639 4.47 -35.02 13.74
CA CYS A 639 4.81 -35.47 15.08
C CYS A 639 3.63 -35.34 16.05
N ASN A 640 2.92 -34.20 16.04
CA ASN A 640 1.76 -33.98 16.89
C ASN A 640 0.64 -34.99 16.59
N LEU A 641 0.38 -35.28 15.30
CA LEU A 641 -0.62 -36.27 14.91
C LEU A 641 -0.21 -37.69 15.37
N GLY A 642 1.10 -38.02 15.26
CA GLY A 642 1.64 -39.26 15.82
C GLY A 642 1.37 -39.37 17.33
N PHE A 643 1.60 -38.29 18.06
CA PHE A 643 1.33 -38.22 19.50
C PHE A 643 -0.17 -38.39 19.83
N MET A 644 -1.07 -37.79 19.04
CA MET A 644 -2.50 -37.94 19.22
C MET A 644 -2.95 -39.39 19.02
N TYR A 645 -2.41 -40.06 17.98
CA TYR A 645 -2.66 -41.50 17.76
C TYR A 645 -2.08 -42.40 18.85
N GLN A 646 -0.88 -42.08 19.34
CA GLN A 646 -0.22 -42.83 20.41
C GLN A 646 -1.05 -42.84 21.70
N ASN A 647 -1.64 -41.67 22.05
CA ASN A 647 -2.36 -41.50 23.28
C ASN A 647 -3.88 -41.71 23.17
N GLY A 648 -4.42 -41.83 21.97
CA GLY A 648 -5.85 -41.91 21.73
C GLY A 648 -6.57 -40.61 22.10
N THR A 649 -5.92 -39.47 21.93
CA THR A 649 -6.46 -38.16 22.33
C THR A 649 -7.18 -37.54 21.12
N GLY A 650 -8.52 -37.39 21.22
CA GLY A 650 -9.35 -36.87 20.14
C GLY A 650 -9.49 -37.80 18.91
N ILE A 651 -8.90 -38.99 18.97
CA ILE A 651 -8.93 -39.99 17.93
C ILE A 651 -8.75 -41.39 18.56
N GLU A 652 -9.21 -42.44 17.89
CA GLU A 652 -9.01 -43.81 18.35
C GLU A 652 -7.51 -44.12 18.39
N GLN A 653 -7.04 -44.66 19.53
CA GLN A 653 -5.64 -45.01 19.75
C GLN A 653 -5.15 -46.04 18.70
N SER A 654 -4.02 -45.75 18.07
CA SER A 654 -3.35 -46.68 17.19
C SER A 654 -1.84 -46.41 17.21
N TYR A 655 -1.12 -47.32 17.78
CA TYR A 655 0.33 -47.25 17.82
C TYR A 655 0.96 -47.40 16.44
N GLU A 656 0.34 -48.20 15.57
CA GLU A 656 0.81 -48.42 14.20
C GLU A 656 0.74 -47.11 13.40
N LYS A 657 -0.37 -46.40 13.49
CA LYS A 657 -0.51 -45.09 12.84
C LYS A 657 0.40 -44.04 13.47
N ALA A 658 0.63 -44.10 14.78
CA ALA A 658 1.59 -43.20 15.43
C ALA A 658 3.00 -43.40 14.84
N VAL A 659 3.43 -44.63 14.69
CA VAL A 659 4.71 -44.97 14.03
C VAL A 659 4.79 -44.44 12.60
N GLU A 660 3.73 -44.63 11.81
CA GLU A 660 3.69 -44.13 10.43
C GLU A 660 3.94 -42.62 10.34
N TRP A 661 3.28 -41.86 11.20
CA TRP A 661 3.44 -40.42 11.24
C TRP A 661 4.78 -39.98 11.81
N TYR A 662 5.26 -40.63 12.87
CA TYR A 662 6.59 -40.37 13.41
C TYR A 662 7.70 -40.69 12.40
N LEU A 663 7.56 -41.76 11.60
CA LEU A 663 8.53 -42.05 10.55
C LEU A 663 8.62 -40.92 9.52
N LYS A 664 7.49 -40.40 9.05
CA LYS A 664 7.48 -39.27 8.12
C LYS A 664 8.19 -38.05 8.67
N ALA A 665 7.95 -37.72 9.95
CA ALA A 665 8.63 -36.59 10.61
C ALA A 665 10.12 -36.88 10.87
N ALA A 666 10.45 -38.10 11.25
CA ALA A 666 11.81 -38.52 11.55
C ALA A 666 12.70 -38.56 10.31
N ASP A 667 12.16 -38.95 9.15
CA ASP A 667 12.85 -38.98 7.86
C ASP A 667 13.20 -37.53 7.40
N GLN A 668 12.40 -36.55 7.80
CA GLN A 668 12.68 -35.13 7.63
C GLN A 668 13.66 -34.59 8.71
N GLY A 669 14.10 -35.44 9.63
CA GLY A 669 15.09 -35.09 10.64
C GLY A 669 14.53 -34.51 11.94
N TYR A 670 13.21 -34.56 12.20
CA TYR A 670 12.64 -33.99 13.40
C TYR A 670 13.01 -34.78 14.66
N ALA A 671 13.74 -34.15 15.56
CA ALA A 671 14.35 -34.84 16.72
C ALA A 671 13.32 -35.49 17.63
N SER A 672 12.22 -34.80 17.95
CA SER A 672 11.18 -35.37 18.82
C SER A 672 10.53 -36.63 18.24
N ALA A 673 10.32 -36.65 16.91
CA ALA A 673 9.77 -37.84 16.25
C ALA A 673 10.79 -38.99 16.23
N GLN A 674 12.09 -38.70 16.04
CA GLN A 674 13.15 -39.69 16.10
C GLN A 674 13.27 -40.29 17.51
N TYR A 675 13.15 -39.44 18.55
CA TYR A 675 13.12 -39.88 19.94
C TYR A 675 11.92 -40.82 20.22
N ASN A 676 10.71 -40.40 19.84
CA ASN A 676 9.49 -41.19 20.02
C ASN A 676 9.59 -42.54 19.30
N LEU A 677 10.17 -42.59 18.12
CA LEU A 677 10.44 -43.85 17.40
C LEU A 677 11.43 -44.72 18.17
N GLY A 678 12.47 -44.13 18.77
CA GLY A 678 13.38 -44.83 19.63
C GLY A 678 12.65 -45.56 20.77
N GLU A 679 11.72 -44.88 21.43
CA GLU A 679 10.86 -45.46 22.48
C GLU A 679 9.97 -46.57 21.93
N MET A 680 9.29 -46.32 20.77
CA MET A 680 8.39 -47.28 20.21
C MET A 680 9.09 -48.59 19.79
N TYR A 681 10.29 -48.51 19.22
CA TYR A 681 11.10 -49.70 18.93
C TYR A 681 11.68 -50.33 20.20
N TYR A 682 11.97 -49.52 21.22
CA TYR A 682 12.50 -50.06 22.49
C TYR A 682 11.43 -50.91 23.21
N TYR A 683 10.18 -50.43 23.23
CA TYR A 683 9.08 -51.12 23.93
C TYR A 683 8.27 -52.07 23.03
N GLY A 684 8.50 -52.06 21.72
CA GLY A 684 7.71 -52.85 20.79
C GLY A 684 6.27 -52.33 20.64
N THR A 685 6.07 -51.03 20.75
CA THR A 685 4.73 -50.42 20.72
C THR A 685 4.39 -50.00 19.28
N GLY A 686 3.41 -50.68 18.66
CA GLY A 686 3.00 -50.42 17.26
C GLY A 686 4.00 -50.93 16.21
N VAL A 687 5.11 -51.52 16.65
CA VAL A 687 6.16 -52.13 15.82
C VAL A 687 6.72 -53.37 16.50
N GLU A 688 7.34 -54.28 15.74
CA GLU A 688 8.12 -55.33 16.35
C GLU A 688 9.28 -54.76 17.14
N GLN A 689 9.42 -55.22 18.42
CA GLN A 689 10.46 -54.73 19.29
C GLN A 689 11.86 -54.92 18.67
N SER A 690 12.64 -53.85 18.63
CA SER A 690 14.01 -53.92 18.12
C SER A 690 14.88 -52.89 18.85
N TYR A 691 15.66 -53.38 19.80
CA TYR A 691 16.62 -52.58 20.53
C TYR A 691 17.70 -51.96 19.63
N GLU A 692 18.08 -52.67 18.55
CA GLU A 692 19.06 -52.13 17.60
C GLU A 692 18.54 -50.92 16.87
N LYS A 693 17.26 -50.98 16.40
CA LYS A 693 16.61 -49.82 15.75
C LYS A 693 16.42 -48.68 16.79
N ALA A 694 16.03 -49.02 18.00
CA ALA A 694 15.91 -48.03 19.09
C ALA A 694 17.23 -47.28 19.34
N ALA A 695 18.32 -48.02 19.47
CA ALA A 695 19.66 -47.45 19.62
C ALA A 695 20.05 -46.57 18.43
N GLY A 696 19.72 -46.98 17.20
CA GLY A 696 19.99 -46.17 16.01
C GLY A 696 19.22 -44.88 15.94
N TRP A 697 17.96 -44.86 16.41
CA TRP A 697 17.19 -43.62 16.50
C TRP A 697 17.67 -42.73 17.64
N TYR A 698 17.92 -43.26 18.83
CA TYR A 698 18.46 -42.48 19.95
C TYR A 698 19.83 -41.88 19.59
N LEU A 699 20.70 -42.61 18.89
CA LEU A 699 22.00 -42.09 18.47
C LEU A 699 21.88 -40.82 17.62
N LYS A 700 20.98 -40.82 16.63
CA LYS A 700 20.75 -39.63 15.76
C LYS A 700 20.36 -38.39 16.57
N VAL A 701 19.55 -38.57 17.61
CA VAL A 701 19.07 -37.46 18.47
C VAL A 701 20.13 -37.06 19.47
N ALA A 702 20.82 -38.05 20.08
CA ALA A 702 21.89 -37.85 21.07
C ALA A 702 23.10 -37.10 20.48
N GLU A 703 23.47 -37.37 19.22
CA GLU A 703 24.53 -36.67 18.48
C GLU A 703 24.20 -35.17 18.24
N ARG A 704 22.92 -34.79 18.30
CA ARG A 704 22.45 -33.40 18.21
C ARG A 704 22.36 -32.69 19.55
N GLY A 705 22.72 -33.41 20.64
CA GLY A 705 22.80 -32.82 21.95
C GLY A 705 21.59 -33.05 22.87
N ASP A 706 20.60 -33.86 22.48
CA ASP A 706 19.42 -34.13 23.34
C ASP A 706 19.84 -34.96 24.55
N ASP A 707 19.61 -34.46 25.73
CA ASP A 707 20.01 -35.04 27.00
C ASP A 707 19.29 -36.35 27.35
N CYS A 708 17.99 -36.42 27.03
CA CYS A 708 17.17 -37.62 27.23
C CYS A 708 17.65 -38.77 26.32
N ALA A 709 17.91 -38.47 25.04
CA ALA A 709 18.42 -39.46 24.11
C ALA A 709 19.85 -39.92 24.48
N GLN A 710 20.70 -39.00 24.92
CA GLN A 710 22.06 -39.33 25.44
C GLN A 710 21.99 -40.25 26.64
N TYR A 711 21.11 -39.94 27.59
CA TYR A 711 20.90 -40.80 28.75
C TYR A 711 20.40 -42.19 28.34
N ASN A 712 19.34 -42.27 27.51
CA ASN A 712 18.78 -43.55 27.06
C ASN A 712 19.82 -44.40 26.32
N LEU A 713 20.63 -43.77 25.47
CA LEU A 713 21.71 -44.42 24.76
C LEU A 713 22.80 -44.91 25.73
N GLY A 714 23.13 -44.14 26.74
CA GLY A 714 24.02 -44.52 27.86
C GLY A 714 23.50 -45.75 28.58
N VAL A 715 22.18 -45.82 28.87
CA VAL A 715 21.53 -47.00 29.48
C VAL A 715 21.64 -48.22 28.58
N MET A 716 21.46 -48.04 27.28
CA MET A 716 21.56 -49.12 26.30
C MET A 716 22.98 -49.69 26.22
N TYR A 717 24.02 -48.86 26.20
CA TYR A 717 25.42 -49.30 26.27
C TYR A 717 25.75 -49.91 27.61
N TYR A 718 25.20 -49.44 28.71
CA TYR A 718 25.42 -50.02 30.04
C TYR A 718 24.86 -51.45 30.13
N ASN A 719 23.68 -51.66 29.59
CA ASN A 719 23.00 -52.95 29.63
C ASN A 719 23.37 -53.91 28.48
N GLY A 720 24.01 -53.45 27.41
CA GLY A 720 24.22 -54.21 26.18
C GLY A 720 22.90 -54.46 25.41
N THR A 721 21.96 -53.53 25.50
CA THR A 721 20.64 -53.68 24.90
C THR A 721 20.60 -53.02 23.52
N GLY A 722 20.58 -53.83 22.42
CA GLY A 722 20.61 -53.37 21.04
C GLY A 722 21.96 -52.81 20.58
N VAL A 723 22.94 -52.79 21.45
CA VAL A 723 24.33 -52.44 21.20
C VAL A 723 25.26 -53.38 21.96
N GLU A 724 26.51 -53.48 21.55
CA GLU A 724 27.53 -54.22 22.34
C GLU A 724 27.74 -53.51 23.67
N GLN A 725 27.68 -54.26 24.78
CA GLN A 725 27.84 -53.68 26.11
C GLN A 725 29.21 -52.97 26.25
N SER A 726 29.18 -51.72 26.68
CA SER A 726 30.38 -50.92 26.90
C SER A 726 30.14 -49.88 27.99
N TYR A 727 30.75 -50.09 29.13
CA TYR A 727 30.69 -49.13 30.24
C TYR A 727 31.41 -47.82 29.90
N GLU A 728 32.46 -47.91 29.07
CA GLU A 728 33.15 -46.71 28.57
C GLU A 728 32.25 -45.81 27.74
N LYS A 729 31.56 -46.39 26.74
CA LYS A 729 30.58 -45.63 25.93
C LYS A 729 29.37 -45.19 26.76
N ALA A 730 28.93 -46.02 27.71
CA ALA A 730 27.85 -45.63 28.62
C ALA A 730 28.27 -44.39 29.43
N ARG A 731 29.51 -44.36 29.95
CA ARG A 731 30.05 -43.20 30.64
C ARG A 731 30.09 -41.97 29.76
N GLU A 732 30.64 -42.07 28.54
CA GLU A 732 30.71 -40.95 27.57
C GLU A 732 29.33 -40.31 27.32
N TRP A 733 28.30 -41.11 27.13
CA TRP A 733 26.97 -40.62 26.90
C TRP A 733 26.31 -40.04 28.17
N TYR A 734 26.50 -40.64 29.32
CA TYR A 734 26.05 -40.10 30.59
C TYR A 734 26.76 -38.78 30.95
N GLU A 735 28.06 -38.64 30.66
CA GLU A 735 28.78 -37.40 30.84
C GLU A 735 28.20 -36.26 30.02
N LYS A 736 27.89 -36.51 28.71
CA LYS A 736 27.26 -35.51 27.87
C LYS A 736 25.87 -35.08 28.36
N ALA A 737 25.07 -36.02 28.85
CA ALA A 737 23.77 -35.70 29.43
C ALA A 737 23.89 -34.98 30.78
N ALA A 738 24.89 -35.37 31.59
CA ALA A 738 25.14 -34.75 32.88
C ALA A 738 25.71 -33.30 32.76
N GLU A 739 26.49 -33.01 31.71
CA GLU A 739 26.93 -31.66 31.40
C GLU A 739 25.74 -30.72 31.14
N GLN A 740 24.57 -31.25 30.78
CA GLN A 740 23.31 -30.54 30.61
C GLN A 740 22.43 -30.61 31.87
N GLU A 741 23.01 -31.00 33.02
CA GLU A 741 22.31 -31.08 34.30
C GLU A 741 21.20 -32.16 34.35
N TYR A 742 21.23 -33.19 33.47
CA TYR A 742 20.26 -34.26 33.49
C TYR A 742 20.45 -35.15 34.71
N GLU A 743 19.56 -35.05 35.69
CA GLU A 743 19.73 -35.67 37.03
C GLU A 743 19.95 -37.19 37.00
N ASP A 744 19.26 -37.91 36.13
CA ASP A 744 19.39 -39.39 36.10
C ASP A 744 20.73 -39.84 35.47
N ALA A 745 21.31 -39.01 34.56
CA ALA A 745 22.66 -39.25 34.05
C ALA A 745 23.72 -39.02 35.13
N ILE A 746 23.56 -37.98 35.95
CA ILE A 746 24.46 -37.71 37.11
C ILE A 746 24.41 -38.88 38.08
N LYS A 747 23.24 -39.39 38.45
CA LYS A 747 23.10 -40.57 39.33
C LYS A 747 23.67 -41.85 38.68
N ALA A 748 23.56 -41.99 37.36
CA ALA A 748 24.13 -43.13 36.64
C ALA A 748 25.65 -43.07 36.63
N LEU A 749 26.29 -41.91 36.50
CA LEU A 749 27.72 -41.71 36.60
C LEU A 749 28.24 -42.02 38.01
N ASP A 750 27.53 -41.57 39.04
CA ASP A 750 27.88 -41.89 40.44
C ASP A 750 27.89 -43.42 40.68
N ARG A 751 26.94 -44.15 40.12
CA ARG A 751 26.91 -45.61 40.18
C ARG A 751 28.08 -46.26 39.44
N LEU A 752 28.41 -45.79 38.21
CA LEU A 752 29.56 -46.26 37.47
C LEU A 752 30.87 -46.04 38.25
N ASN A 753 30.99 -44.86 38.85
CA ASN A 753 32.16 -44.51 39.69
C ASN A 753 32.28 -45.39 40.94
N LEU A 754 31.17 -45.74 41.61
CA LEU A 754 31.11 -46.63 42.75
C LEU A 754 31.58 -48.04 42.42
N PHE A 755 31.37 -48.55 41.22
CA PHE A 755 31.79 -49.88 40.79
C PHE A 755 33.15 -49.90 40.08
N GLY A 756 33.82 -48.74 39.92
CA GLY A 756 35.14 -48.63 39.32
C GLY A 756 35.18 -48.81 37.82
N TRP A 757 34.09 -48.51 37.14
CA TRP A 757 33.89 -48.72 35.69
C TRP A 757 33.84 -47.40 34.93
#